data_ea16aacff2e4fbf32f739c6e0ecf7949
#
_entry.id   ea16aacff2e4fbf32f739c6e0ecf7949
#
_cell.length_a   1.000
_cell.length_b   1.000
_cell.length_c   1.000
_cell.angle_alpha   90.00
_cell.angle_beta   90.00
_cell.angle_gamma   90.00
#
_symmetry.space_group_name_H-M   'P 1'
#
loop_
_entity.id
_entity.type
_entity.pdbx_description
1 polymer ?
#
loop_
_entity_poly.entity_id
_entity_poly.type
_entity_poly.pdbx_seq_one_letter_code
_entity_poly.pdbx_strand_id
1 'polypeptide(L)'
;MKLLLYISTLLSRKTIAVVVLIILSINLSLCLAEEIIITRNYDVSAFQLKSTIAPDGTEFQTIDYPGISYSSSVGSPEMPVDYVTFIVPTYAKKVWAEIVSAEGSTSVPLRGRIKPVQNMANLNQNANSLFTYPNEDSYTYIPIIANVENEGFIDGVNHVVNVSIIVMDYDGQHSATAYSSITIRLVYSIGTDADLTQIHPIIPPARSRYIDLEKLVINPSDIEKFSYFHNSELKNQIAKDNYYIIVPKDLEYDVKDLAIWKRQKGYNVVIKTIESILTSPEYKVDSLTERVDEAASLRAYLQDEFRQNGAFFCFLVGNDLTSMPIRKVYWNEYKDGALKGSFVTEQRNDGTYALPTDVYFSDLTQVWNLNREFDGAVYTIPINKVFYNPDIYIGRLLCSNSLEIRNYINKLILYESNPGYGDNDYLDKICFFESQDGLLNSSKETREYLQSFLSIDLLQDAGDQTYPTGESVISHISKSGISSWHGHGTPYGVAVSNNGTTNPPRKYITSLDQIAGYGNAECDIPDWFTDESGNGIDNMSNYNKPSVVYSTSCINAPFDRLDWGNYKFNKYHNLAEEFTVGGHYGGPAFLGNSRNGYIQFSEKLELEFFQLLKSFPKISIAEEVSKFRYQSGPYPQYISATHNLIGEPEFEIWYGKPDYIDWLSMKAYSTAWFSKPEALGSIWTIWNGNDRFFSYRCQGKTPLVNSELLNKDHVVSVWKSGYLPMIHYNGINNVISNESKRLIVRSATLGYSLNGILSLNKFFVSDGGVLSIHAVDSISGSSNFEVKSGGNVNLDCDQKVELAGSTICSGGKMTVEAEKVTLGPGFKVEAGGTLTITTK
;
A
#
# COMPACT_ATOMS: atom_id res chain seq x y z
N MET A 1 -5.54 -46.42 -39.48
CA MET A 1 -6.38 -47.04 -40.49
C MET A 1 -6.78 -48.50 -40.15
N LYS A 2 -5.88 -49.45 -39.82
CA LYS A 2 -6.24 -50.83 -39.42
C LYS A 2 -7.06 -50.90 -38.12
N LEU A 3 -6.89 -50.00 -37.17
CA LEU A 3 -7.70 -49.93 -35.92
C LEU A 3 -9.12 -49.41 -36.19
N LEU A 4 -9.28 -48.46 -37.06
CA LEU A 4 -10.58 -47.91 -37.48
C LEU A 4 -11.43 -48.91 -38.27
N LEU A 5 -10.82 -49.79 -39.08
CA LEU A 5 -11.49 -50.89 -39.75
C LEU A 5 -11.96 -52.00 -38.81
N TYR A 6 -11.22 -52.26 -37.72
CA TYR A 6 -11.58 -53.25 -36.70
C TYR A 6 -12.75 -52.80 -35.82
N ILE A 7 -12.83 -51.51 -35.58
CA ILE A 7 -13.94 -50.88 -34.80
C ILE A 7 -15.22 -50.81 -35.61
N SER A 8 -15.13 -50.67 -36.95
CA SER A 8 -16.31 -50.59 -37.84
C SER A 8 -17.13 -51.90 -37.98
N THR A 9 -16.56 -53.05 -37.59
CA THR A 9 -17.21 -54.37 -37.65
C THR A 9 -17.93 -54.72 -36.34
N LEU A 10 -17.73 -53.96 -35.25
CA LEU A 10 -18.27 -54.27 -33.91
C LEU A 10 -19.35 -53.29 -33.40
N LEU A 11 -19.53 -52.18 -34.07
CA LEU A 11 -20.41 -51.11 -33.58
C LEU A 11 -21.49 -50.74 -34.59
N SER A 12 -22.70 -50.46 -34.13
CA SER A 12 -23.82 -49.98 -34.98
C SER A 12 -23.45 -48.60 -35.61
N ARG A 13 -24.03 -48.33 -36.81
CA ARG A 13 -23.80 -47.01 -37.47
C ARG A 13 -24.04 -45.79 -36.61
N LYS A 14 -24.97 -45.87 -35.63
CA LYS A 14 -25.20 -44.77 -34.66
C LYS A 14 -24.04 -44.65 -33.66
N THR A 15 -23.48 -45.76 -33.19
CA THR A 15 -22.36 -45.77 -32.24
C THR A 15 -21.07 -45.28 -32.89
N ILE A 16 -20.87 -45.64 -34.19
CA ILE A 16 -19.72 -45.11 -34.96
C ILE A 16 -19.84 -43.60 -35.14
N ALA A 17 -21.04 -43.10 -35.44
CA ALA A 17 -21.26 -41.66 -35.58
C ALA A 17 -20.98 -40.89 -34.27
N VAL A 18 -21.38 -41.44 -33.10
CA VAL A 18 -21.13 -40.87 -31.80
C VAL A 18 -19.61 -40.90 -31.47
N VAL A 19 -18.92 -42.01 -31.75
CA VAL A 19 -17.48 -42.12 -31.54
C VAL A 19 -16.71 -41.17 -32.45
N VAL A 20 -17.13 -41.04 -33.71
CA VAL A 20 -16.52 -40.06 -34.65
C VAL A 20 -16.81 -38.64 -34.24
N LEU A 21 -18.01 -38.33 -33.72
CA LEU A 21 -18.33 -37.01 -33.17
C LEU A 21 -17.53 -36.69 -31.92
N ILE A 22 -17.31 -37.66 -31.03
CA ILE A 22 -16.47 -37.51 -29.83
C ILE A 22 -15.00 -37.30 -30.24
N ILE A 23 -14.48 -38.08 -31.19
CA ILE A 23 -13.12 -37.91 -31.71
C ILE A 23 -12.96 -36.57 -32.45
N LEU A 24 -13.98 -36.15 -33.22
CA LEU A 24 -14.00 -34.85 -33.86
C LEU A 24 -14.09 -33.71 -32.82
N SER A 25 -14.92 -33.84 -31.78
CA SER A 25 -15.00 -32.83 -30.72
C SER A 25 -13.71 -32.75 -29.88
N ILE A 26 -13.07 -33.89 -29.62
CA ILE A 26 -11.75 -33.92 -28.94
C ILE A 26 -10.67 -33.29 -29.85
N ASN A 27 -10.66 -33.61 -31.16
CA ASN A 27 -9.71 -33.01 -32.10
C ASN A 27 -10.04 -31.53 -32.39
N LEU A 28 -11.30 -31.09 -32.41
CA LEU A 28 -11.62 -29.65 -32.44
C LEU A 28 -11.20 -28.91 -31.17
N SER A 29 -11.31 -29.55 -29.99
CA SER A 29 -10.84 -28.97 -28.75
C SER A 29 -9.30 -28.87 -28.68
N LEU A 30 -8.59 -29.80 -29.29
CA LEU A 30 -7.12 -29.80 -29.43
C LEU A 30 -6.62 -28.82 -30.52
N CYS A 31 -7.47 -28.44 -31.47
CA CYS A 31 -7.11 -27.55 -32.57
C CYS A 31 -7.19 -26.04 -32.21
N LEU A 32 -7.62 -25.68 -30.98
CA LEU A 32 -7.79 -24.31 -30.51
C LEU A 32 -6.89 -23.97 -29.32
N ALA A 33 -5.95 -24.81 -28.95
CA ALA A 33 -4.96 -24.50 -27.95
C ALA A 33 -3.79 -23.75 -28.60
N GLU A 34 -3.43 -22.58 -28.04
CA GLU A 34 -2.24 -21.82 -28.38
C GLU A 34 -1.20 -21.95 -27.26
N GLU A 35 0.04 -21.64 -27.57
CA GLU A 35 1.15 -21.79 -26.64
C GLU A 35 2.11 -20.61 -26.68
N ILE A 36 2.73 -20.34 -25.54
CA ILE A 36 3.85 -19.41 -25.36
C ILE A 36 5.01 -20.21 -24.80
N ILE A 37 6.16 -20.17 -25.47
CA ILE A 37 7.38 -20.91 -25.03
C ILE A 37 8.45 -19.91 -24.66
N ILE A 38 8.95 -20.00 -23.42
CA ILE A 38 10.01 -19.12 -22.89
C ILE A 38 11.09 -19.96 -22.22
N THR A 39 12.34 -19.59 -22.45
CA THR A 39 13.49 -20.17 -21.76
C THR A 39 14.01 -19.20 -20.69
N ARG A 40 14.09 -19.70 -19.46
CA ARG A 40 14.71 -19.00 -18.31
C ARG A 40 16.14 -19.50 -18.14
N ASN A 41 17.07 -18.57 -17.93
CA ASN A 41 18.47 -18.90 -17.70
C ASN A 41 18.84 -18.61 -16.25
N TYR A 42 19.59 -19.53 -15.64
CA TYR A 42 20.04 -19.45 -14.25
C TYR A 42 21.57 -19.60 -14.20
N ASP A 43 22.21 -18.79 -13.39
CA ASP A 43 23.63 -19.00 -13.08
C ASP A 43 23.74 -20.06 -11.99
N VAL A 44 24.07 -21.28 -12.41
CA VAL A 44 24.17 -22.40 -11.45
C VAL A 44 25.25 -22.18 -10.37
N SER A 45 26.21 -21.28 -10.58
CA SER A 45 27.24 -20.92 -9.59
C SER A 45 26.72 -19.96 -8.51
N ALA A 46 25.57 -19.32 -8.74
CA ALA A 46 24.95 -18.41 -7.77
C ALA A 46 24.14 -19.13 -6.67
N PHE A 47 23.85 -20.43 -6.82
CA PHE A 47 23.23 -21.21 -5.76
C PHE A 47 24.16 -21.39 -4.56
N GLN A 48 23.71 -20.96 -3.39
CA GLN A 48 24.47 -21.00 -2.14
C GLN A 48 23.80 -21.92 -1.13
N LEU A 49 24.59 -22.78 -0.48
CA LEU A 49 24.11 -23.66 0.58
C LEU A 49 24.32 -23.01 1.94
N LYS A 50 23.26 -22.94 2.73
CA LYS A 50 23.28 -22.50 4.13
C LYS A 50 22.83 -23.64 5.04
N SER A 51 23.53 -23.86 6.16
CA SER A 51 23.16 -24.88 7.14
C SER A 51 22.33 -24.28 8.28
N THR A 52 21.30 -25.01 8.68
CA THR A 52 20.47 -24.72 9.86
C THR A 52 20.46 -25.94 10.77
N ILE A 53 20.74 -25.76 12.05
CA ILE A 53 20.69 -26.84 13.04
C ILE A 53 19.35 -26.77 13.79
N ALA A 54 18.56 -27.83 13.72
CA ALA A 54 17.33 -27.96 14.44
C ALA A 54 17.58 -28.15 15.96
N PRO A 55 16.56 -27.91 16.84
CA PRO A 55 16.71 -28.05 18.28
C PRO A 55 17.19 -29.42 18.77
N ASP A 56 16.95 -30.49 18.01
CA ASP A 56 17.41 -31.84 18.28
C ASP A 56 18.86 -32.14 17.81
N GLY A 57 19.51 -31.15 17.23
CA GLY A 57 20.86 -31.27 16.65
C GLY A 57 20.91 -31.73 15.18
N THR A 58 19.76 -31.98 14.54
CA THR A 58 19.68 -32.34 13.11
C THR A 58 20.09 -31.16 12.22
N GLU A 59 21.06 -31.41 11.31
CA GLU A 59 21.47 -30.41 10.33
C GLU A 59 20.58 -30.47 9.09
N PHE A 60 20.02 -29.32 8.73
CA PHE A 60 19.29 -29.08 7.48
C PHE A 60 20.03 -28.07 6.62
N GLN A 61 19.72 -28.03 5.33
CA GLN A 61 20.29 -27.05 4.39
C GLN A 61 19.19 -26.30 3.66
N THR A 62 19.44 -25.02 3.43
CA THR A 62 18.65 -24.16 2.53
C THR A 62 19.49 -23.87 1.31
N ILE A 63 18.88 -23.83 0.13
CA ILE A 63 19.53 -23.51 -1.13
C ILE A 63 19.09 -22.13 -1.56
N ASP A 64 19.92 -21.12 -1.32
CA ASP A 64 19.63 -19.73 -1.68
C ASP A 64 20.03 -19.42 -3.11
N TYR A 65 19.24 -18.58 -3.78
CA TYR A 65 19.57 -17.97 -5.07
C TYR A 65 19.04 -16.54 -5.13
N PRO A 66 19.84 -15.55 -5.58
CA PRO A 66 19.41 -14.15 -5.62
C PRO A 66 18.15 -13.94 -6.47
N GLY A 67 17.12 -13.36 -5.87
CA GLY A 67 15.86 -13.01 -6.55
C GLY A 67 14.88 -14.18 -6.75
N ILE A 68 15.15 -15.33 -6.16
CA ILE A 68 14.23 -16.50 -6.14
C ILE A 68 13.64 -16.65 -4.75
N SER A 69 12.37 -16.99 -4.69
CA SER A 69 11.64 -17.33 -3.47
C SER A 69 11.69 -18.81 -3.14
N TYR A 70 10.89 -19.25 -2.16
CA TYR A 70 10.82 -20.65 -1.73
C TYR A 70 9.38 -21.18 -1.76
N SER A 71 9.27 -22.51 -1.84
CA SER A 71 8.00 -23.19 -1.64
C SER A 71 7.42 -22.92 -0.23
N SER A 72 6.10 -22.95 -0.09
CA SER A 72 5.40 -22.52 1.14
C SER A 72 4.63 -23.63 1.87
N SER A 73 4.72 -24.88 1.43
CA SER A 73 3.99 -25.98 2.05
C SER A 73 4.66 -26.45 3.34
N VAL A 74 4.04 -26.20 4.49
CA VAL A 74 4.59 -26.50 5.82
C VAL A 74 4.98 -27.98 5.99
N GLY A 75 6.19 -28.22 6.48
CA GLY A 75 6.75 -29.56 6.65
C GLY A 75 7.33 -30.18 5.37
N SER A 76 7.08 -29.61 4.20
CA SER A 76 7.71 -30.03 2.93
C SER A 76 9.08 -29.36 2.75
N PRO A 77 9.96 -29.89 1.89
CA PRO A 77 11.25 -29.25 1.60
C PRO A 77 11.07 -27.82 1.09
N GLU A 78 11.85 -26.87 1.62
CA GLU A 78 11.87 -25.46 1.23
C GLU A 78 12.63 -25.30 -0.11
N MET A 79 11.94 -25.60 -1.20
CA MET A 79 12.52 -25.62 -2.54
C MET A 79 12.63 -24.21 -3.12
N PRO A 80 13.72 -23.88 -3.85
CA PRO A 80 13.82 -22.61 -4.59
C PRO A 80 12.76 -22.53 -5.70
N VAL A 81 12.02 -21.42 -5.73
CA VAL A 81 10.91 -21.17 -6.69
C VAL A 81 11.07 -19.81 -7.36
N ASP A 82 11.15 -19.81 -8.69
CA ASP A 82 11.09 -18.60 -9.50
C ASP A 82 9.63 -18.27 -9.84
N TYR A 83 9.15 -17.07 -9.50
CA TYR A 83 7.83 -16.58 -9.85
C TYR A 83 7.92 -15.65 -11.04
N VAL A 84 7.22 -15.98 -12.11
CA VAL A 84 7.24 -15.22 -13.36
C VAL A 84 5.81 -14.88 -13.81
N THR A 85 5.66 -13.73 -14.45
CA THR A 85 4.37 -13.26 -14.96
C THR A 85 4.38 -13.29 -16.49
N PHE A 86 3.39 -13.93 -17.09
CA PHE A 86 3.13 -13.91 -18.53
C PHE A 86 2.00 -12.95 -18.87
N ILE A 87 2.06 -12.27 -20.01
CA ILE A 87 0.87 -11.72 -20.66
C ILE A 87 0.28 -12.75 -21.62
N VAL A 88 -1.04 -12.89 -21.60
CA VAL A 88 -1.80 -13.75 -22.49
C VAL A 88 -2.91 -12.95 -23.19
N PRO A 89 -3.54 -13.47 -24.26
CA PRO A 89 -4.70 -12.81 -24.85
C PRO A 89 -5.79 -12.54 -23.81
N THR A 90 -6.45 -11.39 -23.89
CA THR A 90 -7.50 -10.96 -22.94
C THR A 90 -8.58 -12.03 -22.74
N TYR A 91 -8.88 -12.83 -23.77
CA TYR A 91 -9.88 -13.90 -23.77
C TYR A 91 -9.29 -15.32 -23.64
N ALA A 92 -8.01 -15.43 -23.21
CA ALA A 92 -7.44 -16.73 -22.87
C ALA A 92 -8.20 -17.39 -21.70
N LYS A 93 -8.33 -18.70 -21.75
CA LYS A 93 -8.93 -19.50 -20.69
C LYS A 93 -8.27 -20.88 -20.62
N LYS A 94 -8.48 -21.59 -19.50
CA LYS A 94 -7.89 -22.91 -19.25
C LYS A 94 -6.37 -22.88 -19.42
N VAL A 95 -5.74 -21.99 -18.69
CA VAL A 95 -4.31 -21.80 -18.77
C VAL A 95 -3.60 -22.84 -17.89
N TRP A 96 -2.56 -23.47 -18.41
CA TRP A 96 -1.67 -24.33 -17.63
C TRP A 96 -0.22 -24.20 -18.10
N ALA A 97 0.71 -24.52 -17.22
CA ALA A 97 2.13 -24.44 -17.48
C ALA A 97 2.77 -25.84 -17.40
N GLU A 98 3.82 -26.07 -18.19
CA GLU A 98 4.62 -27.29 -18.12
C GLU A 98 6.08 -27.02 -18.50
N ILE A 99 6.97 -27.89 -18.02
CA ILE A 99 8.39 -27.87 -18.41
C ILE A 99 8.56 -28.66 -19.71
N VAL A 100 9.14 -28.02 -20.71
CA VAL A 100 9.46 -28.65 -22.02
C VAL A 100 10.85 -29.29 -21.98
N SER A 101 11.83 -28.58 -21.46
CA SER A 101 13.22 -29.06 -21.34
C SER A 101 13.96 -28.33 -20.21
N ALA A 102 15.02 -28.99 -19.72
CA ALA A 102 16.00 -28.37 -18.84
C ALA A 102 17.41 -28.82 -19.29
N GLU A 103 18.33 -27.87 -19.37
CA GLU A 103 19.66 -28.09 -19.90
C GLU A 103 20.75 -27.59 -18.93
N GLY A 104 21.97 -28.06 -19.12
CA GLY A 104 23.12 -27.63 -18.32
C GLY A 104 23.02 -28.07 -16.85
N SER A 105 22.65 -29.36 -16.64
CA SER A 105 22.50 -29.93 -15.30
C SER A 105 23.78 -29.92 -14.48
N THR A 106 23.72 -29.51 -13.24
CA THR A 106 24.81 -29.49 -12.26
C THR A 106 24.31 -30.11 -10.95
N SER A 107 25.02 -31.11 -10.47
CA SER A 107 24.72 -31.75 -9.18
C SER A 107 25.12 -30.85 -8.02
N VAL A 108 24.21 -30.68 -7.06
CA VAL A 108 24.40 -29.94 -5.83
C VAL A 108 24.31 -30.91 -4.66
N PRO A 109 25.49 -31.43 -4.19
CA PRO A 109 25.50 -32.37 -3.08
C PRO A 109 25.16 -31.68 -1.75
N LEU A 110 24.24 -32.26 -0.99
CA LEU A 110 23.80 -31.75 0.29
C LEU A 110 24.41 -32.53 1.43
N ARG A 111 24.84 -31.85 2.50
CA ARG A 111 25.32 -32.50 3.73
C ARG A 111 24.18 -33.00 4.60
N GLY A 112 23.06 -32.30 4.57
CA GLY A 112 21.79 -32.60 5.25
C GLY A 112 20.63 -32.52 4.28
N ARG A 113 19.43 -32.87 4.74
CA ARG A 113 18.19 -32.71 3.95
C ARG A 113 17.88 -31.22 3.77
N ILE A 114 17.12 -30.88 2.75
CA ILE A 114 16.60 -29.52 2.61
C ILE A 114 15.71 -29.21 3.84
N LYS A 115 15.87 -28.01 4.37
CA LYS A 115 15.10 -27.54 5.54
C LYS A 115 13.60 -27.64 5.25
N PRO A 116 12.79 -28.17 6.18
CA PRO A 116 11.34 -28.14 6.01
C PRO A 116 10.84 -26.69 6.11
N VAL A 117 9.85 -26.37 5.31
CA VAL A 117 9.07 -25.14 5.47
C VAL A 117 8.51 -25.09 6.88
N GLN A 118 8.80 -24.04 7.63
CA GLN A 118 8.41 -23.92 9.00
C GLN A 118 6.93 -23.56 9.12
N ASN A 119 6.28 -24.08 10.17
CA ASN A 119 4.94 -23.63 10.50
C ASN A 119 4.99 -22.17 10.97
N MET A 120 3.94 -21.42 10.68
CA MET A 120 3.85 -20.04 11.10
C MET A 120 3.84 -19.95 12.61
N ALA A 121 4.80 -19.24 13.19
CA ALA A 121 4.66 -18.79 14.54
C ALA A 121 3.54 -17.73 14.56
N ASN A 122 2.42 -18.05 15.21
CA ASN A 122 1.52 -17.03 15.68
C ASN A 122 2.33 -16.15 16.63
N LEU A 123 2.40 -14.83 16.38
CA LEU A 123 3.17 -13.88 17.19
C LEU A 123 2.79 -13.89 18.68
N ASN A 124 1.70 -14.54 19.05
CA ASN A 124 1.25 -14.74 20.42
C ASN A 124 1.74 -16.08 21.06
N GLN A 125 2.49 -16.90 20.33
CA GLN A 125 3.06 -18.13 20.85
C GLN A 125 4.59 -18.02 20.89
N ASN A 126 5.20 -18.43 22.00
CA ASN A 126 6.67 -18.46 22.17
C ASN A 126 7.33 -19.19 20.99
N ALA A 127 8.02 -18.46 20.13
CA ALA A 127 8.63 -18.97 18.91
C ALA A 127 9.70 -20.06 19.13
N ASN A 128 10.22 -20.20 20.35
CA ASN A 128 11.26 -21.19 20.70
C ASN A 128 10.78 -22.64 20.83
N SER A 129 9.49 -22.93 20.64
CA SER A 129 8.99 -24.28 21.00
C SER A 129 8.65 -25.20 19.86
N LEU A 130 8.65 -24.79 18.59
CA LEU A 130 8.08 -25.63 17.53
C LEU A 130 8.84 -25.52 16.19
N PHE A 131 10.09 -25.99 16.15
CA PHE A 131 10.69 -26.32 14.85
C PHE A 131 9.81 -27.36 14.14
N THR A 132 9.36 -27.07 12.95
CA THR A 132 8.59 -28.00 12.13
C THR A 132 9.57 -28.97 11.49
N TYR A 133 9.45 -30.24 11.91
CA TYR A 133 10.22 -31.31 11.33
C TYR A 133 9.64 -31.77 10.00
N PRO A 134 10.44 -32.49 9.17
CA PRO A 134 9.98 -33.01 7.89
C PRO A 134 8.69 -33.83 7.99
N ASN A 135 7.71 -33.53 7.13
CA ASN A 135 6.69 -34.50 6.81
C ASN A 135 7.29 -35.53 5.84
N GLU A 136 7.55 -36.74 6.31
CA GLU A 136 8.26 -37.77 5.56
C GLU A 136 7.60 -38.11 4.21
N ASP A 137 6.27 -38.01 4.12
CA ASP A 137 5.53 -38.23 2.88
C ASP A 137 5.84 -37.19 1.79
N SER A 138 6.34 -36.00 2.17
CA SER A 138 6.72 -34.92 1.24
C SER A 138 8.21 -34.92 0.88
N TYR A 139 9.04 -35.70 1.58
CA TYR A 139 10.48 -35.82 1.31
C TYR A 139 10.77 -36.96 0.34
N THR A 140 10.15 -36.89 -0.80
CA THR A 140 10.34 -37.77 -1.95
C THR A 140 11.04 -37.01 -3.08
N TYR A 141 11.24 -37.70 -4.21
CA TYR A 141 11.76 -37.01 -5.40
C TYR A 141 10.82 -35.88 -5.82
N ILE A 142 11.35 -34.66 -5.90
CA ILE A 142 10.68 -33.45 -6.36
C ILE A 142 11.32 -33.04 -7.69
N PRO A 143 10.62 -33.16 -8.82
CA PRO A 143 11.12 -32.69 -10.11
C PRO A 143 11.03 -31.19 -10.24
N ILE A 144 11.76 -30.62 -11.21
CA ILE A 144 11.43 -29.31 -11.73
C ILE A 144 10.00 -29.32 -12.26
N ILE A 145 9.23 -28.34 -11.89
CA ILE A 145 7.81 -28.22 -12.30
C ILE A 145 7.42 -26.75 -12.46
N ALA A 146 6.53 -26.48 -13.40
CA ALA A 146 5.91 -25.18 -13.57
C ALA A 146 4.41 -25.30 -13.30
N ASN A 147 3.87 -24.43 -12.44
CA ASN A 147 2.46 -24.39 -12.11
C ASN A 147 1.90 -22.98 -12.31
N VAL A 148 0.68 -22.89 -12.83
CA VAL A 148 -0.07 -21.64 -12.79
C VAL A 148 -0.56 -21.43 -11.36
N GLU A 149 -0.09 -20.37 -10.74
CA GLU A 149 -0.47 -19.99 -9.39
C GLU A 149 -1.75 -19.19 -9.39
N ASN A 150 -1.81 -18.19 -10.24
CA ASN A 150 -3.00 -17.38 -10.45
C ASN A 150 -3.03 -16.79 -11.86
N GLU A 151 -4.20 -16.34 -12.27
CA GLU A 151 -4.43 -15.56 -13.48
C GLU A 151 -5.46 -14.47 -13.18
N GLY A 152 -5.33 -13.32 -13.83
CA GLY A 152 -6.23 -12.20 -13.62
C GLY A 152 -5.95 -11.03 -14.54
N PHE A 153 -6.59 -9.89 -14.24
CA PHE A 153 -6.48 -8.70 -15.07
C PHE A 153 -5.75 -7.58 -14.33
N ILE A 154 -4.91 -6.87 -15.06
CA ILE A 154 -4.26 -5.65 -14.60
C ILE A 154 -4.83 -4.48 -15.39
N ASP A 155 -5.03 -3.32 -14.73
CA ASP A 155 -5.75 -2.17 -15.28
C ASP A 155 -7.13 -2.57 -15.84
N GLY A 156 -7.69 -3.67 -15.34
CA GLY A 156 -8.98 -4.21 -15.69
C GLY A 156 -9.09 -4.91 -17.05
N VAL A 157 -8.05 -4.96 -17.85
CA VAL A 157 -8.14 -5.46 -19.25
C VAL A 157 -6.95 -6.29 -19.71
N ASN A 158 -5.78 -6.11 -19.16
CA ASN A 158 -4.60 -6.87 -19.56
C ASN A 158 -4.55 -8.18 -18.78
N HIS A 159 -4.78 -9.30 -19.45
CA HIS A 159 -4.79 -10.62 -18.85
C HIS A 159 -3.37 -11.12 -18.63
N VAL A 160 -3.03 -11.39 -17.38
CA VAL A 160 -1.72 -11.89 -16.98
C VAL A 160 -1.85 -13.17 -16.16
N VAL A 161 -0.81 -13.99 -16.22
CA VAL A 161 -0.75 -15.30 -15.57
C VAL A 161 0.56 -15.39 -14.79
N ASN A 162 0.46 -15.64 -13.49
CA ASN A 162 1.62 -15.88 -12.65
C ASN A 162 1.92 -17.38 -12.59
N VAL A 163 3.17 -17.72 -12.83
CA VAL A 163 3.66 -19.11 -12.87
C VAL A 163 4.79 -19.27 -11.87
N SER A 164 4.70 -20.29 -11.02
CA SER A 164 5.80 -20.73 -10.18
C SER A 164 6.60 -21.82 -10.88
N ILE A 165 7.91 -21.77 -10.74
CA ILE A 165 8.85 -22.73 -11.33
C ILE A 165 9.75 -23.24 -10.22
N ILE A 166 9.63 -24.52 -9.81
CA ILE A 166 10.66 -25.17 -9.01
C ILE A 166 11.88 -25.35 -9.90
N VAL A 167 12.99 -24.67 -9.57
CA VAL A 167 14.12 -24.50 -10.49
C VAL A 167 15.18 -25.61 -10.39
N MET A 168 14.97 -26.61 -9.55
CA MET A 168 15.87 -27.76 -9.40
C MET A 168 15.13 -29.02 -9.02
N ASP A 169 15.68 -30.16 -9.42
CA ASP A 169 15.25 -31.46 -8.89
C ASP A 169 15.82 -31.68 -7.48
N TYR A 170 15.10 -32.42 -6.64
CA TYR A 170 15.58 -32.87 -5.34
C TYR A 170 15.27 -34.33 -5.14
N ASP A 171 16.23 -35.13 -4.69
CA ASP A 171 16.04 -36.57 -4.48
C ASP A 171 15.31 -36.95 -3.19
N GLY A 172 14.93 -35.97 -2.40
CA GLY A 172 14.30 -36.14 -1.10
C GLY A 172 15.29 -36.38 0.05
N GLN A 173 16.59 -36.49 -0.21
CA GLN A 173 17.60 -36.85 0.78
C GLN A 173 18.83 -35.92 0.75
N HIS A 174 19.78 -36.18 -0.13
CA HIS A 174 21.09 -35.53 -0.07
C HIS A 174 21.58 -34.98 -1.40
N SER A 175 20.77 -34.94 -2.41
CA SER A 175 21.15 -34.42 -3.72
C SER A 175 20.10 -33.58 -4.38
N ALA A 176 20.50 -32.43 -4.86
CA ALA A 176 19.72 -31.62 -5.76
C ALA A 176 20.42 -31.48 -7.12
N THR A 177 19.67 -31.22 -8.17
CA THR A 177 20.20 -30.96 -9.52
C THR A 177 19.69 -29.60 -9.98
N ALA A 178 20.59 -28.65 -10.16
CA ALA A 178 20.31 -27.35 -10.73
C ALA A 178 20.51 -27.37 -12.25
N TYR A 179 19.80 -26.48 -12.96
CA TYR A 179 19.86 -26.37 -14.42
C TYR A 179 20.24 -24.95 -14.82
N SER A 180 21.09 -24.81 -15.83
CA SER A 180 21.48 -23.50 -16.36
C SER A 180 20.38 -22.86 -17.22
N SER A 181 19.46 -23.66 -17.77
CA SER A 181 18.28 -23.17 -18.48
C SER A 181 17.10 -24.11 -18.32
N ILE A 182 15.91 -23.52 -18.19
CA ILE A 182 14.62 -24.23 -18.10
C ILE A 182 13.68 -23.61 -19.14
N THR A 183 13.14 -24.43 -20.03
CA THR A 183 12.16 -24.00 -21.04
C THR A 183 10.76 -24.36 -20.56
N ILE A 184 9.92 -23.35 -20.44
CA ILE A 184 8.53 -23.42 -19.96
C ILE A 184 7.63 -23.22 -21.16
N ARG A 185 6.56 -23.98 -21.21
CA ARG A 185 5.45 -23.82 -22.12
C ARG A 185 4.19 -23.46 -21.34
N LEU A 186 3.62 -22.30 -21.65
CA LEU A 186 2.28 -21.91 -21.18
C LEU A 186 1.29 -22.18 -22.29
N VAL A 187 0.27 -22.97 -22.00
CA VAL A 187 -0.76 -23.38 -22.96
C VAL A 187 -2.10 -22.82 -22.54
N TYR A 188 -2.86 -22.30 -23.48
CA TYR A 188 -4.18 -21.73 -23.23
C TYR A 188 -5.13 -22.00 -24.40
N SER A 189 -6.42 -21.98 -24.12
CA SER A 189 -7.44 -21.99 -25.15
C SER A 189 -7.99 -20.60 -25.40
N ILE A 190 -8.38 -20.32 -26.65
CA ILE A 190 -8.99 -19.05 -27.00
C ILE A 190 -10.48 -19.08 -26.64
N GLY A 191 -10.92 -18.12 -25.82
CA GLY A 191 -12.30 -17.87 -25.50
C GLY A 191 -13.02 -17.04 -26.57
N THR A 192 -14.30 -16.84 -26.38
CA THR A 192 -15.14 -15.92 -27.18
C THR A 192 -15.38 -14.62 -26.40
N ASP A 193 -15.90 -13.59 -27.06
CA ASP A 193 -16.32 -12.35 -26.35
C ASP A 193 -17.38 -12.65 -25.27
N ALA A 194 -18.24 -13.68 -25.50
CA ALA A 194 -19.20 -14.11 -24.49
C ALA A 194 -18.51 -14.75 -23.27
N ASP A 195 -17.43 -15.52 -23.46
CA ASP A 195 -16.63 -16.08 -22.39
C ASP A 195 -15.93 -14.95 -21.60
N LEU A 196 -15.38 -13.95 -22.29
CA LEU A 196 -14.79 -12.80 -21.68
C LEU A 196 -15.80 -12.03 -20.80
N THR A 197 -17.01 -11.81 -21.32
CA THR A 197 -18.08 -11.11 -20.58
C THR A 197 -18.51 -11.88 -19.32
N GLN A 198 -18.38 -13.21 -19.30
CA GLN A 198 -18.64 -14.02 -18.11
C GLN A 198 -17.51 -13.95 -17.08
N ILE A 199 -16.25 -13.97 -17.55
CA ILE A 199 -15.07 -13.92 -16.68
C ILE A 199 -14.86 -12.50 -16.17
N HIS A 200 -15.14 -11.51 -17.01
CA HIS A 200 -14.86 -10.09 -16.77
C HIS A 200 -16.10 -9.24 -17.13
N PRO A 201 -17.10 -9.21 -16.24
CA PRO A 201 -18.40 -8.57 -16.54
C PRO A 201 -18.32 -7.05 -16.77
N ILE A 202 -17.24 -6.43 -16.34
CA ILE A 202 -16.97 -5.00 -16.49
C ILE A 202 -15.74 -4.82 -17.37
N ILE A 203 -15.94 -4.51 -18.64
CA ILE A 203 -14.86 -4.20 -19.57
C ILE A 203 -14.85 -2.70 -19.80
N PRO A 204 -13.87 -1.95 -19.22
CA PRO A 204 -13.78 -0.51 -19.44
C PRO A 204 -13.27 -0.21 -20.85
N PRO A 205 -13.58 0.95 -21.41
CA PRO A 205 -12.88 1.43 -22.56
C PRO A 205 -11.39 1.65 -22.20
N ALA A 206 -10.49 1.24 -23.08
CA ALA A 206 -9.04 1.39 -22.87
C ALA A 206 -8.63 2.86 -22.93
N ARG A 207 -8.67 3.57 -21.81
CA ARG A 207 -8.36 5.00 -21.75
C ARG A 207 -7.06 5.32 -21.03
N SER A 208 -6.66 4.52 -20.07
CA SER A 208 -5.42 4.74 -19.31
C SER A 208 -4.69 3.43 -19.03
N ARG A 209 -3.37 3.51 -18.99
CA ARG A 209 -2.48 2.41 -18.63
C ARG A 209 -1.45 2.93 -17.64
N TYR A 210 -1.50 2.44 -16.43
CA TYR A 210 -0.57 2.86 -15.36
C TYR A 210 0.62 1.93 -15.25
N ILE A 211 0.48 0.66 -15.67
CA ILE A 211 1.52 -0.35 -15.55
C ILE A 211 2.27 -0.51 -16.87
N ASP A 212 3.59 -0.40 -16.80
CA ASP A 212 4.48 -0.72 -17.89
C ASP A 212 4.68 -2.24 -17.95
N LEU A 213 3.90 -2.88 -18.81
CA LEU A 213 3.91 -4.33 -18.97
C LEU A 213 5.29 -4.89 -19.36
N GLU A 214 6.14 -4.10 -20.07
CA GLU A 214 7.50 -4.56 -20.41
C GLU A 214 8.37 -4.84 -19.17
N LYS A 215 8.07 -4.16 -18.06
CA LYS A 215 8.78 -4.35 -16.80
C LYS A 215 8.17 -5.47 -15.92
N LEU A 216 6.98 -5.95 -16.28
CA LEU A 216 6.25 -6.92 -15.48
C LEU A 216 6.34 -8.33 -16.06
N VAL A 217 6.21 -8.48 -17.39
CA VAL A 217 6.04 -9.80 -18.00
C VAL A 217 7.34 -10.34 -18.58
N ILE A 218 7.48 -11.67 -18.58
CA ILE A 218 8.68 -12.34 -19.14
C ILE A 218 8.62 -12.57 -20.65
N ASN A 219 7.45 -12.32 -21.27
CA ASN A 219 7.22 -12.39 -22.71
C ASN A 219 6.89 -11.01 -23.32
N PRO A 220 7.76 -9.99 -23.19
CA PRO A 220 7.46 -8.61 -23.60
C PRO A 220 7.24 -8.49 -25.12
N SER A 221 7.77 -9.41 -25.93
CA SER A 221 7.51 -9.46 -27.37
C SER A 221 6.04 -9.71 -27.73
N ASP A 222 5.27 -10.30 -26.80
CA ASP A 222 3.85 -10.60 -27.02
C ASP A 222 2.93 -9.45 -26.60
N ILE A 223 3.44 -8.41 -25.95
CA ILE A 223 2.63 -7.26 -25.50
C ILE A 223 1.91 -6.63 -26.69
N GLU A 224 2.59 -6.43 -27.82
CA GLU A 224 1.95 -5.88 -29.02
C GLU A 224 0.79 -6.73 -29.52
N LYS A 225 0.87 -8.03 -29.34
CA LYS A 225 -0.14 -8.98 -29.79
C LYS A 225 -1.31 -9.11 -28.81
N PHE A 226 -1.02 -9.08 -27.50
CA PHE A 226 -1.98 -9.49 -26.46
C PHE A 226 -2.50 -8.33 -25.62
N SER A 227 -1.76 -7.23 -25.49
CA SER A 227 -2.22 -6.08 -24.70
C SER A 227 -3.48 -5.47 -25.33
N TYR A 228 -4.50 -5.31 -24.52
CA TYR A 228 -5.75 -4.68 -24.91
C TYR A 228 -5.56 -3.24 -25.46
N PHE A 229 -4.63 -2.50 -24.87
CA PHE A 229 -4.35 -1.12 -25.27
C PHE A 229 -3.58 -1.00 -26.58
N HIS A 230 -2.89 -2.07 -26.98
CA HIS A 230 -2.06 -2.01 -28.19
C HIS A 230 -2.87 -2.08 -29.48
N ASN A 231 -3.97 -2.82 -29.49
CA ASN A 231 -4.80 -3.06 -30.64
C ASN A 231 -5.87 -1.97 -30.90
N SER A 232 -5.96 -0.97 -30.02
CA SER A 232 -6.94 0.10 -30.19
C SER A 232 -6.36 1.29 -30.96
N GLU A 233 -7.19 1.91 -31.82
CA GLU A 233 -6.90 3.20 -32.48
C GLU A 233 -6.62 4.35 -31.48
N LEU A 234 -6.63 4.05 -30.20
CA LEU A 234 -6.46 4.95 -29.05
C LEU A 234 -5.03 5.42 -28.80
N LYS A 235 -4.05 4.94 -29.58
CA LYS A 235 -2.65 5.42 -29.51
C LYS A 235 -2.49 6.95 -29.58
N ASN A 236 -3.52 7.67 -30.05
CA ASN A 236 -3.51 9.13 -30.21
C ASN A 236 -4.48 9.88 -29.29
N GLN A 237 -5.27 9.21 -28.46
CA GLN A 237 -6.08 9.88 -27.46
C GLN A 237 -5.20 10.15 -26.23
N ILE A 238 -5.11 11.43 -25.87
CA ILE A 238 -4.54 11.87 -24.60
C ILE A 238 -5.46 11.29 -23.52
N ALA A 239 -5.04 10.19 -22.92
CA ALA A 239 -5.76 9.63 -21.80
C ALA A 239 -5.71 10.66 -20.67
N LYS A 240 -6.85 11.15 -20.24
CA LYS A 240 -6.94 11.94 -19.03
C LYS A 240 -6.83 10.97 -17.87
N ASP A 241 -5.67 10.95 -17.25
CA ASP A 241 -5.48 10.16 -16.02
C ASP A 241 -6.41 10.72 -14.96
N ASN A 242 -7.35 9.90 -14.48
CA ASN A 242 -8.35 10.30 -13.51
C ASN A 242 -7.84 10.08 -12.07
N TYR A 243 -8.22 10.98 -11.20
CA TYR A 243 -7.95 10.93 -9.77
C TYR A 243 -9.22 11.30 -9.00
N TYR A 244 -9.73 10.34 -8.23
CA TYR A 244 -10.94 10.53 -7.44
C TYR A 244 -10.59 10.79 -5.98
N ILE A 245 -11.23 11.78 -5.38
CA ILE A 245 -11.20 12.04 -3.95
C ILE A 245 -12.62 11.81 -3.43
N ILE A 246 -12.81 10.76 -2.67
CA ILE A 246 -14.07 10.49 -1.98
C ILE A 246 -13.93 11.02 -0.55
N VAL A 247 -14.81 11.90 -0.13
CA VAL A 247 -14.67 12.65 1.12
C VAL A 247 -16.02 12.91 1.76
N PRO A 248 -16.15 12.96 3.10
CA PRO A 248 -17.35 13.45 3.76
C PRO A 248 -17.64 14.91 3.41
N LYS A 249 -18.91 15.26 3.29
CA LYS A 249 -19.34 16.61 2.88
C LYS A 249 -18.74 17.71 3.75
N ASP A 250 -18.64 17.46 5.05
CA ASP A 250 -18.12 18.44 6.00
C ASP A 250 -16.61 18.72 5.80
N LEU A 251 -15.89 17.80 5.14
CA LEU A 251 -14.45 17.89 4.85
C LEU A 251 -14.16 18.17 3.37
N GLU A 252 -15.19 18.30 2.53
CA GLU A 252 -15.03 18.52 1.06
C GLU A 252 -14.17 19.74 0.73
N TYR A 253 -14.29 20.79 1.53
CA TYR A 253 -13.51 22.00 1.30
C TYR A 253 -12.02 21.79 1.57
N ASP A 254 -11.68 20.98 2.54
CA ASP A 254 -10.31 20.81 3.03
C ASP A 254 -9.40 20.03 2.07
N VAL A 255 -9.98 19.24 1.17
CA VAL A 255 -9.22 18.48 0.15
C VAL A 255 -8.96 19.28 -1.13
N LYS A 256 -9.39 20.54 -1.23
CA LYS A 256 -9.23 21.35 -2.44
C LYS A 256 -7.77 21.62 -2.78
N ASP A 257 -6.92 21.83 -1.77
CA ASP A 257 -5.49 22.06 -2.00
C ASP A 257 -4.82 20.81 -2.58
N LEU A 258 -5.22 19.63 -2.11
CA LEU A 258 -4.78 18.36 -2.71
C LEU A 258 -5.27 18.23 -4.16
N ALA A 259 -6.52 18.57 -4.44
CA ALA A 259 -7.06 18.52 -5.79
C ALA A 259 -6.31 19.46 -6.74
N ILE A 260 -5.97 20.66 -6.28
CA ILE A 260 -5.13 21.61 -7.02
C ILE A 260 -3.75 21.01 -7.29
N TRP A 261 -3.12 20.43 -6.27
CA TRP A 261 -1.82 19.78 -6.39
C TRP A 261 -1.82 18.66 -7.43
N LYS A 262 -2.83 17.78 -7.40
CA LYS A 262 -2.97 16.68 -8.36
C LYS A 262 -3.30 17.19 -9.79
N ARG A 263 -4.07 18.27 -9.92
CA ARG A 263 -4.28 18.91 -11.23
C ARG A 263 -2.98 19.47 -11.80
N GLN A 264 -2.12 20.04 -10.98
CA GLN A 264 -0.79 20.48 -11.41
C GLN A 264 0.09 19.31 -11.85
N LYS A 265 -0.10 18.12 -11.31
CA LYS A 265 0.54 16.89 -11.78
C LYS A 265 -0.06 16.34 -13.08
N GLY A 266 -1.14 16.90 -13.58
CA GLY A 266 -1.77 16.50 -14.84
C GLY A 266 -2.98 15.59 -14.71
N TYR A 267 -3.48 15.36 -13.49
CA TYR A 267 -4.66 14.54 -13.27
C TYR A 267 -5.96 15.30 -13.48
N ASN A 268 -6.95 14.61 -14.04
CA ASN A 268 -8.33 15.04 -14.02
C ASN A 268 -8.93 14.68 -12.65
N VAL A 269 -9.02 15.66 -11.75
CA VAL A 269 -9.43 15.41 -10.36
C VAL A 269 -10.93 15.60 -10.18
N VAL A 270 -11.56 14.56 -9.66
CA VAL A 270 -12.98 14.55 -9.29
C VAL A 270 -13.09 14.46 -7.77
N ILE A 271 -13.71 15.45 -7.14
CA ILE A 271 -14.09 15.39 -5.72
C ILE A 271 -15.53 14.95 -5.66
N LYS A 272 -15.81 13.92 -4.88
CA LYS A 272 -17.16 13.38 -4.68
C LYS A 272 -17.42 13.18 -3.19
N THR A 273 -18.54 13.71 -2.70
CA THR A 273 -18.91 13.48 -1.31
C THR A 273 -19.55 12.11 -1.14
N ILE A 274 -19.20 11.42 -0.03
CA ILE A 274 -19.73 10.08 0.23
C ILE A 274 -21.25 10.11 0.35
N GLU A 275 -21.82 11.14 0.99
CA GLU A 275 -23.26 11.30 1.14
C GLU A 275 -23.96 11.43 -0.22
N SER A 276 -23.32 12.07 -1.20
CA SER A 276 -23.89 12.19 -2.55
C SER A 276 -23.97 10.85 -3.27
N ILE A 277 -23.04 9.93 -2.96
CA ILE A 277 -23.07 8.56 -3.47
C ILE A 277 -24.17 7.76 -2.76
N LEU A 278 -24.18 7.77 -1.43
CA LEU A 278 -25.09 6.95 -0.62
C LEU A 278 -26.57 7.37 -0.77
N THR A 279 -26.83 8.62 -1.12
CA THR A 279 -28.19 9.12 -1.36
C THR A 279 -28.63 9.05 -2.82
N SER A 280 -27.72 8.76 -3.75
CA SER A 280 -28.09 8.59 -5.16
C SER A 280 -29.02 7.39 -5.36
N PRO A 281 -30.12 7.52 -6.12
CA PRO A 281 -31.00 6.40 -6.43
C PRO A 281 -30.28 5.21 -7.09
N GLU A 282 -29.18 5.47 -7.79
CA GLU A 282 -28.39 4.46 -8.51
C GLU A 282 -27.54 3.63 -7.56
N TYR A 283 -27.04 4.22 -6.46
CA TYR A 283 -26.06 3.59 -5.57
C TYR A 283 -26.56 3.36 -4.14
N LYS A 284 -27.68 3.93 -3.75
CA LYS A 284 -28.22 3.78 -2.39
C LYS A 284 -28.33 2.30 -1.99
N VAL A 285 -28.24 2.04 -0.71
CA VAL A 285 -28.42 0.72 -0.12
C VAL A 285 -29.75 0.11 -0.56
N ASP A 286 -29.73 -1.11 -1.05
CA ASP A 286 -30.86 -1.91 -1.46
C ASP A 286 -30.65 -3.37 -1.08
N SER A 287 -31.31 -3.83 -0.03
CA SER A 287 -31.17 -5.18 0.51
C SER A 287 -31.61 -6.30 -0.46
N LEU A 288 -32.32 -5.96 -1.51
CA LEU A 288 -32.74 -6.90 -2.55
C LEU A 288 -31.68 -7.12 -3.64
N THR A 289 -30.64 -6.30 -3.65
CA THR A 289 -29.53 -6.37 -4.59
C THR A 289 -28.22 -6.73 -3.86
N GLU A 290 -27.09 -6.61 -4.56
CA GLU A 290 -25.76 -6.76 -3.96
C GLU A 290 -25.33 -5.54 -3.13
N ARG A 291 -26.06 -4.42 -3.21
CA ARG A 291 -25.81 -3.20 -2.43
C ARG A 291 -26.44 -3.25 -1.03
N VAL A 292 -26.07 -4.26 -0.27
CA VAL A 292 -26.63 -4.54 1.04
C VAL A 292 -26.19 -3.55 2.13
N ASP A 293 -25.16 -2.76 1.90
CA ASP A 293 -24.59 -1.79 2.81
C ASP A 293 -23.89 -0.63 2.08
N GLU A 294 -23.40 0.35 2.84
CA GLU A 294 -22.75 1.56 2.32
C GLU A 294 -21.45 1.26 1.57
N ALA A 295 -20.67 0.25 2.00
CA ALA A 295 -19.45 -0.14 1.31
C ALA A 295 -19.76 -0.76 -0.07
N ALA A 296 -20.83 -1.55 -0.18
CA ALA A 296 -21.27 -2.06 -1.47
C ALA A 296 -21.81 -0.94 -2.37
N SER A 297 -22.44 0.08 -1.79
CA SER A 297 -22.91 1.27 -2.51
C SER A 297 -21.73 2.08 -3.08
N LEU A 298 -20.69 2.33 -2.26
CA LEU A 298 -19.46 2.97 -2.71
C LEU A 298 -18.79 2.18 -3.83
N ARG A 299 -18.68 0.85 -3.67
CA ARG A 299 -18.10 -0.01 -4.71
C ARG A 299 -18.87 0.05 -6.01
N ALA A 300 -20.21 0.07 -5.98
CA ALA A 300 -21.05 0.19 -7.18
C ALA A 300 -20.76 1.51 -7.94
N TYR A 301 -20.59 2.61 -7.22
CA TYR A 301 -20.17 3.88 -7.82
C TYR A 301 -18.78 3.76 -8.49
N LEU A 302 -17.80 3.18 -7.78
CA LEU A 302 -16.46 2.99 -8.34
C LEU A 302 -16.46 2.06 -9.57
N GLN A 303 -17.33 1.03 -9.58
CA GLN A 303 -17.50 0.16 -10.74
C GLN A 303 -18.06 0.92 -11.95
N ASP A 304 -19.00 1.84 -11.76
CA ASP A 304 -19.54 2.64 -12.86
C ASP A 304 -18.50 3.63 -13.40
N GLU A 305 -17.73 4.27 -12.53
CA GLU A 305 -16.63 5.14 -12.95
C GLU A 305 -15.54 4.35 -13.68
N PHE A 306 -15.19 3.16 -13.18
CA PHE A 306 -14.25 2.26 -13.84
C PHE A 306 -14.74 1.81 -15.22
N ARG A 307 -16.02 1.43 -15.33
CA ARG A 307 -16.64 1.06 -16.62
C ARG A 307 -16.55 2.18 -17.65
N GLN A 308 -16.67 3.42 -17.20
CA GLN A 308 -16.66 4.59 -18.10
C GLN A 308 -15.26 5.08 -18.43
N ASN A 309 -14.33 4.99 -17.49
CA ASN A 309 -13.06 5.69 -17.55
C ASN A 309 -11.82 4.78 -17.56
N GLY A 310 -11.97 3.48 -17.29
CA GLY A 310 -10.85 2.58 -17.07
C GLY A 310 -10.22 2.78 -15.69
N ALA A 311 -9.01 2.26 -15.48
CA ALA A 311 -8.28 2.38 -14.23
C ALA A 311 -8.04 3.84 -13.81
N PHE A 312 -8.01 4.10 -12.50
CA PHE A 312 -7.77 5.41 -11.91
C PHE A 312 -7.21 5.29 -10.49
N PHE A 313 -6.73 6.41 -9.95
CA PHE A 313 -6.40 6.53 -8.54
C PHE A 313 -7.61 7.00 -7.74
N CYS A 314 -7.86 6.38 -6.59
CA CYS A 314 -8.94 6.76 -5.70
C CYS A 314 -8.44 6.94 -4.26
N PHE A 315 -8.65 8.11 -3.71
CA PHE A 315 -8.29 8.46 -2.36
C PHE A 315 -9.53 8.56 -1.48
N LEU A 316 -9.66 7.65 -0.52
CA LEU A 316 -10.74 7.61 0.46
C LEU A 316 -10.35 8.46 1.68
N VAL A 317 -10.88 9.65 1.80
CA VAL A 317 -10.54 10.62 2.86
C VAL A 317 -11.59 10.58 3.94
N GLY A 318 -11.22 10.15 5.12
CA GLY A 318 -12.10 10.02 6.29
C GLY A 318 -11.93 8.68 6.98
N ASN A 319 -12.40 8.58 8.21
CA ASN A 319 -12.39 7.38 9.02
C ASN A 319 -13.83 6.95 9.38
N ASP A 320 -13.97 5.97 10.24
CA ASP A 320 -15.27 5.47 10.71
C ASP A 320 -16.10 6.53 11.47
N LEU A 321 -15.44 7.53 12.12
CA LEU A 321 -16.13 8.64 12.76
C LEU A 321 -16.76 9.62 11.77
N THR A 322 -16.24 9.67 10.56
CA THR A 322 -16.71 10.55 9.49
C THR A 322 -17.59 9.82 8.49
N SER A 323 -18.06 8.62 8.85
CA SER A 323 -18.92 7.77 8.01
C SER A 323 -18.31 7.37 6.67
N MET A 324 -16.97 7.28 6.57
CA MET A 324 -16.31 6.70 5.39
C MET A 324 -16.49 5.18 5.42
N PRO A 325 -17.13 4.58 4.40
CA PRO A 325 -17.42 3.16 4.40
C PRO A 325 -16.17 2.29 4.50
N ILE A 326 -16.27 1.24 5.28
CA ILE A 326 -15.24 0.22 5.47
C ILE A 326 -15.80 -1.12 5.05
N ARG A 327 -15.07 -1.85 4.20
CA ARG A 327 -15.38 -3.25 3.93
C ARG A 327 -14.67 -4.13 4.94
N LYS A 328 -15.46 -4.92 5.66
CA LYS A 328 -14.99 -6.03 6.47
C LYS A 328 -15.30 -7.33 5.77
N VAL A 329 -14.31 -8.20 5.67
CA VAL A 329 -14.43 -9.53 5.08
C VAL A 329 -14.03 -10.58 6.10
N TYR A 330 -14.63 -11.77 5.97
CA TYR A 330 -14.28 -12.90 6.83
C TYR A 330 -13.37 -13.84 6.06
N TRP A 331 -12.28 -14.24 6.69
CA TRP A 331 -11.38 -15.24 6.16
C TRP A 331 -11.84 -16.63 6.63
N ASN A 332 -12.28 -17.47 5.70
CA ASN A 332 -12.96 -18.70 6.01
C ASN A 332 -12.21 -19.95 5.61
N GLU A 333 -12.03 -20.86 6.59
CA GLU A 333 -12.28 -22.28 6.34
C GLU A 333 -13.70 -22.62 6.84
N TYR A 334 -14.64 -22.82 5.95
CA TYR A 334 -15.96 -23.33 6.28
C TYR A 334 -15.90 -24.87 6.25
N LYS A 335 -15.88 -25.54 7.39
CA LYS A 335 -15.98 -26.98 7.52
C LYS A 335 -17.14 -27.33 8.45
N ASP A 336 -18.03 -28.22 7.98
CA ASP A 336 -19.13 -28.81 8.77
C ASP A 336 -20.14 -27.81 9.33
N GLY A 337 -20.51 -26.79 8.55
CA GLY A 337 -21.54 -25.83 8.95
C GLY A 337 -21.09 -24.78 9.96
N ALA A 338 -19.77 -24.66 10.20
CA ALA A 338 -19.20 -23.63 11.06
C ALA A 338 -17.93 -23.04 10.42
N LEU A 339 -17.70 -21.75 10.65
CA LEU A 339 -16.45 -21.07 10.34
C LEU A 339 -15.32 -21.74 11.16
N LYS A 340 -14.44 -22.47 10.51
CA LYS A 340 -13.27 -23.11 11.11
C LYS A 340 -12.02 -22.63 10.39
N GLY A 341 -11.39 -21.58 10.90
CA GLY A 341 -9.99 -21.31 10.62
C GLY A 341 -9.19 -21.52 11.90
N SER A 342 -7.91 -21.77 11.83
CA SER A 342 -7.02 -21.84 13.00
C SER A 342 -7.04 -20.59 13.86
N PHE A 343 -7.64 -19.50 13.39
CA PHE A 343 -7.88 -18.23 14.07
C PHE A 343 -9.30 -18.03 14.58
N VAL A 344 -10.26 -18.87 14.19
CA VAL A 344 -11.65 -18.83 14.63
C VAL A 344 -11.85 -19.62 15.93
N THR A 345 -10.82 -20.31 16.40
CA THR A 345 -10.90 -21.06 17.69
C THR A 345 -10.97 -20.15 18.91
N GLU A 346 -10.65 -18.87 18.78
CA GLU A 346 -10.99 -17.86 19.78
C GLU A 346 -12.27 -17.13 19.35
N GLN A 347 -13.39 -17.83 19.37
CA GLN A 347 -14.72 -17.26 19.16
C GLN A 347 -14.95 -16.15 20.19
N ARG A 348 -14.69 -14.92 19.81
CA ARG A 348 -15.29 -13.75 20.42
C ARG A 348 -16.46 -13.33 19.56
N ASN A 349 -17.64 -13.29 20.14
CA ASN A 349 -18.90 -12.86 19.48
C ASN A 349 -18.93 -11.35 19.15
N ASP A 350 -17.76 -10.70 19.11
CA ASP A 350 -17.60 -9.23 19.04
C ASP A 350 -17.16 -8.71 17.66
N GLY A 351 -17.12 -9.57 16.63
CA GLY A 351 -16.76 -9.13 15.27
C GLY A 351 -15.26 -8.89 15.01
N THR A 352 -14.37 -9.23 15.98
CA THR A 352 -12.91 -9.00 15.87
C THR A 352 -12.21 -9.83 14.80
N TYR A 353 -12.89 -10.78 14.19
CA TYR A 353 -12.37 -11.62 13.10
C TYR A 353 -12.64 -11.07 11.70
N ALA A 354 -13.44 -10.04 11.62
CA ALA A 354 -13.65 -9.36 10.36
C ALA A 354 -12.40 -8.55 9.98
N LEU A 355 -11.92 -8.75 8.76
CA LEU A 355 -10.72 -8.11 8.23
C LEU A 355 -11.13 -6.83 7.48
N PRO A 356 -10.82 -5.64 7.99
CA PRO A 356 -10.95 -4.43 7.20
C PRO A 356 -9.98 -4.48 6.02
N THR A 357 -10.49 -4.24 4.83
CA THR A 357 -9.69 -4.31 3.61
C THR A 357 -10.16 -3.32 2.56
N ASP A 358 -9.24 -2.60 1.95
CA ASP A 358 -9.50 -1.74 0.81
C ASP A 358 -9.33 -2.47 -0.54
N VAL A 359 -8.82 -3.72 -0.53
CA VAL A 359 -8.79 -4.58 -1.71
C VAL A 359 -10.19 -4.78 -2.30
N TYR A 360 -11.23 -4.77 -1.47
CA TYR A 360 -12.62 -4.79 -1.93
C TYR A 360 -12.98 -3.65 -2.89
N PHE A 361 -12.33 -2.51 -2.74
CA PHE A 361 -12.54 -1.32 -3.56
C PHE A 361 -11.55 -1.23 -4.72
N SER A 362 -10.38 -1.88 -4.64
CA SER A 362 -9.42 -1.92 -5.74
C SER A 362 -9.74 -3.01 -6.76
N ASP A 363 -10.30 -4.12 -6.31
CA ASP A 363 -10.74 -5.25 -7.14
C ASP A 363 -12.22 -5.11 -7.49
N LEU A 364 -12.51 -4.45 -8.58
CA LEU A 364 -13.89 -4.11 -9.01
C LEU A 364 -14.54 -5.18 -9.88
N THR A 365 -13.74 -6.03 -10.53
CA THR A 365 -14.21 -6.99 -11.53
C THR A 365 -14.58 -8.33 -10.94
N GLN A 366 -14.07 -8.68 -9.78
CA GLN A 366 -14.40 -9.93 -9.10
C GLN A 366 -15.76 -9.89 -8.42
N VAL A 367 -16.39 -11.06 -8.35
CA VAL A 367 -17.59 -11.27 -7.53
C VAL A 367 -17.16 -11.65 -6.12
N TRP A 368 -17.30 -10.73 -5.19
CA TRP A 368 -17.09 -11.00 -3.77
C TRP A 368 -18.25 -11.80 -3.19
N ASN A 369 -17.96 -12.91 -2.50
CA ASN A 369 -19.00 -13.76 -1.96
C ASN A 369 -19.74 -13.08 -0.81
N LEU A 370 -21.01 -12.82 -1.02
CA LEU A 370 -21.93 -12.32 0.01
C LEU A 370 -22.66 -13.53 0.63
N ASN A 371 -22.36 -13.86 1.86
CA ASN A 371 -23.13 -14.85 2.60
C ASN A 371 -24.26 -14.18 3.38
N ARG A 372 -25.51 -14.52 3.04
CA ARG A 372 -26.74 -13.99 3.66
C ARG A 372 -27.31 -14.91 4.74
N GLU A 373 -26.69 -16.07 5.00
CA GLU A 373 -27.16 -17.04 6.00
C GLU A 373 -26.81 -16.62 7.44
N PHE A 374 -25.91 -15.63 7.59
CA PHE A 374 -25.60 -15.03 8.87
C PHE A 374 -26.55 -13.88 9.19
N ASP A 375 -26.81 -13.66 10.48
CA ASP A 375 -27.59 -12.51 10.97
C ASP A 375 -26.85 -11.21 10.64
N GLY A 376 -27.21 -10.62 9.48
CA GLY A 376 -26.44 -9.60 8.78
C GLY A 376 -25.66 -10.19 7.60
N ALA A 377 -25.72 -9.51 6.44
CA ALA A 377 -24.98 -9.92 5.26
C ALA A 377 -23.47 -9.86 5.51
N VAL A 378 -22.75 -10.97 5.25
CA VAL A 378 -21.32 -11.09 5.52
C VAL A 378 -20.58 -11.36 4.22
N TYR A 379 -19.56 -10.55 3.94
CA TYR A 379 -18.65 -10.82 2.82
C TYR A 379 -17.53 -11.75 3.28
N THR A 380 -17.28 -12.80 2.51
CA THR A 380 -16.22 -13.78 2.80
C THR A 380 -15.18 -13.77 1.70
N ILE A 381 -13.91 -13.95 2.08
CA ILE A 381 -12.84 -14.23 1.12
C ILE A 381 -12.98 -15.71 0.74
N PRO A 382 -13.23 -16.07 -0.51
CA PRO A 382 -13.24 -17.46 -0.94
C PRO A 382 -11.82 -18.02 -0.92
N ILE A 383 -11.57 -19.04 -0.11
CA ILE A 383 -10.25 -19.65 0.12
C ILE A 383 -9.60 -20.20 -1.16
N ASN A 384 -10.37 -20.46 -2.21
CA ASN A 384 -9.88 -21.23 -3.35
C ASN A 384 -9.93 -20.50 -4.69
N LYS A 385 -10.33 -19.25 -4.79
CA LYS A 385 -10.53 -18.59 -6.09
C LYS A 385 -10.44 -17.05 -6.11
N VAL A 386 -10.10 -16.35 -5.08
CA VAL A 386 -10.01 -14.89 -5.14
C VAL A 386 -8.61 -14.48 -5.47
N PHE A 387 -8.42 -14.05 -6.68
CA PHE A 387 -7.26 -13.32 -7.10
C PHE A 387 -7.65 -11.84 -7.04
N TYR A 388 -6.89 -11.04 -6.32
CA TYR A 388 -7.14 -9.61 -6.24
C TYR A 388 -6.65 -8.96 -7.53
N ASN A 389 -7.58 -8.54 -8.39
CA ASN A 389 -7.23 -7.80 -9.60
C ASN A 389 -6.98 -6.34 -9.26
N PRO A 390 -5.83 -5.77 -9.61
CA PRO A 390 -5.60 -4.33 -9.45
C PRO A 390 -6.30 -3.56 -10.57
N ASP A 391 -7.61 -3.40 -10.45
CA ASP A 391 -8.44 -2.68 -11.42
C ASP A 391 -8.31 -1.17 -11.26
N ILE A 392 -8.30 -0.69 -10.01
CA ILE A 392 -8.01 0.69 -9.63
C ILE A 392 -7.04 0.73 -8.44
N TYR A 393 -6.46 1.88 -8.18
CA TYR A 393 -5.43 2.07 -7.18
C TYR A 393 -5.95 2.91 -6.02
N ILE A 394 -6.07 2.28 -4.85
CA ILE A 394 -6.71 2.85 -3.67
C ILE A 394 -5.66 3.28 -2.64
N GLY A 395 -5.96 4.39 -1.95
CA GLY A 395 -5.33 4.79 -0.70
C GLY A 395 -6.39 5.34 0.24
N ARG A 396 -6.15 5.26 1.54
CA ARG A 396 -7.07 5.76 2.56
C ARG A 396 -6.36 6.75 3.48
N LEU A 397 -7.03 7.83 3.83
CA LEU A 397 -6.59 8.74 4.88
C LEU A 397 -7.52 8.62 6.08
N LEU A 398 -6.97 8.22 7.21
CA LEU A 398 -7.71 8.11 8.46
C LEU A 398 -7.72 9.47 9.15
N CYS A 399 -8.72 10.29 8.84
CA CYS A 399 -8.83 11.65 9.39
C CYS A 399 -10.28 11.96 9.80
N SER A 400 -10.43 12.85 10.77
CA SER A 400 -11.71 13.25 11.32
C SER A 400 -11.97 14.76 11.25
N ASN A 401 -10.98 15.56 10.90
CA ASN A 401 -11.09 17.03 10.91
C ASN A 401 -10.15 17.69 9.90
N SER A 402 -10.41 18.98 9.68
CA SER A 402 -9.69 19.83 8.72
C SER A 402 -8.19 19.94 9.01
N LEU A 403 -7.78 19.91 10.28
CA LEU A 403 -6.38 20.06 10.64
C LEU A 403 -5.56 18.81 10.29
N GLU A 404 -6.11 17.65 10.55
CA GLU A 404 -5.49 16.37 10.17
C GLU A 404 -5.27 16.31 8.64
N ILE A 405 -6.27 16.72 7.85
CA ILE A 405 -6.14 16.80 6.39
C ILE A 405 -5.03 17.77 6.01
N ARG A 406 -4.94 18.92 6.66
CA ARG A 406 -3.91 19.93 6.37
C ARG A 406 -2.52 19.45 6.75
N ASN A 407 -2.35 18.81 7.91
CA ASN A 407 -1.09 18.19 8.31
C ASN A 407 -0.63 17.20 7.25
N TYR A 408 -1.55 16.38 6.77
CA TYR A 408 -1.30 15.41 5.73
C TYR A 408 -0.86 16.05 4.41
N ILE A 409 -1.66 16.98 3.89
CA ILE A 409 -1.41 17.63 2.59
C ILE A 409 -0.06 18.38 2.60
N ASN A 410 0.27 19.06 3.70
CA ASN A 410 1.54 19.76 3.83
C ASN A 410 2.73 18.78 3.74
N LYS A 411 2.66 17.65 4.45
CA LYS A 411 3.70 16.61 4.38
C LYS A 411 3.83 16.00 2.99
N LEU A 412 2.72 15.70 2.34
CA LEU A 412 2.71 15.15 1.00
C LEU A 412 3.34 16.11 -0.01
N ILE A 413 2.91 17.36 -0.03
CA ILE A 413 3.45 18.37 -0.95
C ILE A 413 4.94 18.60 -0.71
N LEU A 414 5.35 18.68 0.55
CA LEU A 414 6.77 18.82 0.89
C LEU A 414 7.58 17.60 0.42
N TYR A 415 7.07 16.38 0.68
CA TYR A 415 7.72 15.15 0.25
C TYR A 415 7.90 15.09 -1.28
N GLU A 416 6.87 15.46 -2.04
CA GLU A 416 6.90 15.40 -3.50
C GLU A 416 7.68 16.56 -4.16
N SER A 417 7.71 17.75 -3.53
CA SER A 417 8.24 18.95 -4.20
C SER A 417 9.61 19.40 -3.72
N ASN A 418 9.90 19.26 -2.42
CA ASN A 418 11.14 19.78 -1.85
C ASN A 418 11.49 19.11 -0.51
N PRO A 419 11.64 17.76 -0.48
CA PRO A 419 11.91 17.03 0.75
C PRO A 419 13.16 17.56 1.46
N GLY A 420 13.04 17.79 2.77
CA GLY A 420 14.12 18.34 3.58
C GLY A 420 14.51 19.78 3.25
N TYR A 421 13.70 20.51 2.47
CA TYR A 421 14.07 21.82 1.91
C TYR A 421 15.45 21.82 1.23
N GLY A 422 15.74 20.73 0.51
CA GLY A 422 17.01 20.50 -0.17
C GLY A 422 18.01 19.67 0.63
N ASP A 423 17.82 19.46 1.92
CA ASP A 423 18.55 18.46 2.72
C ASP A 423 17.89 17.10 2.59
N ASN A 424 18.10 16.46 1.42
CA ASN A 424 17.43 15.23 1.03
C ASN A 424 18.29 13.96 1.23
N ASP A 425 19.40 14.04 1.97
CA ASP A 425 20.28 12.90 2.25
C ASP A 425 19.60 11.75 3.02
N TYR A 426 18.52 12.06 3.73
CA TYR A 426 17.73 11.06 4.44
C TYR A 426 16.99 10.09 3.51
N LEU A 427 16.73 10.48 2.26
CA LEU A 427 16.06 9.65 1.27
C LEU A 427 16.92 8.48 0.75
N ASP A 428 18.25 8.54 0.96
CA ASP A 428 19.15 7.43 0.67
C ASP A 428 19.17 6.37 1.77
N LYS A 429 18.33 6.50 2.81
CA LYS A 429 18.38 5.66 4.01
C LYS A 429 17.07 4.95 4.24
N ILE A 430 17.18 3.68 4.58
CA ILE A 430 16.08 2.89 5.14
C ILE A 430 16.47 2.35 6.51
N CYS A 431 15.59 2.54 7.51
CA CYS A 431 15.76 2.02 8.85
C CYS A 431 14.90 0.77 9.04
N PHE A 432 15.51 -0.32 9.45
CA PHE A 432 14.84 -1.53 9.91
C PHE A 432 14.96 -1.66 11.42
N PHE A 433 13.91 -2.10 12.08
CA PHE A 433 14.05 -2.63 13.41
C PHE A 433 13.40 -4.02 13.53
N GLU A 434 14.05 -4.91 14.25
CA GLU A 434 13.62 -6.28 14.46
C GLU A 434 13.64 -6.61 15.94
N SER A 435 12.48 -6.90 16.51
CA SER A 435 12.41 -7.37 17.89
C SER A 435 12.77 -8.85 18.00
N GLN A 436 13.09 -9.33 19.21
CA GLN A 436 13.26 -10.74 19.50
C GLN A 436 11.96 -11.54 19.22
N ASP A 437 11.87 -12.77 19.65
CA ASP A 437 10.70 -13.63 19.50
C ASP A 437 10.42 -14.15 18.08
N GLY A 438 11.48 -14.55 17.37
CA GLY A 438 11.39 -15.13 16.03
C GLY A 438 11.33 -14.11 14.90
N LEU A 439 11.43 -12.81 15.21
CA LEU A 439 11.46 -11.72 14.23
C LEU A 439 12.89 -11.33 13.81
N LEU A 440 13.91 -11.82 14.50
CA LEU A 440 15.31 -11.58 14.12
C LEU A 440 15.59 -12.14 12.72
N ASN A 441 16.19 -11.30 11.87
CA ASN A 441 16.49 -11.57 10.48
C ASN A 441 15.24 -11.73 9.57
N SER A 442 14.04 -11.37 10.04
CA SER A 442 12.85 -11.36 9.20
C SER A 442 12.93 -10.37 8.02
N SER A 443 13.65 -9.27 8.17
CA SER A 443 13.90 -8.32 7.07
C SER A 443 15.11 -8.66 6.19
N LYS A 444 15.77 -9.79 6.42
CA LYS A 444 17.09 -10.09 5.82
C LYS A 444 17.08 -10.08 4.30
N GLU A 445 16.13 -10.74 3.66
CA GLU A 445 16.04 -10.80 2.20
C GLU A 445 15.78 -9.41 1.61
N THR A 446 14.88 -8.65 2.22
CA THR A 446 14.59 -7.26 1.83
C THR A 446 15.83 -6.38 1.97
N ARG A 447 16.57 -6.47 3.09
CA ARG A 447 17.81 -5.73 3.30
C ARG A 447 18.91 -6.11 2.28
N GLU A 448 19.08 -7.41 2.02
CA GLU A 448 20.03 -7.91 1.01
C GLU A 448 19.70 -7.38 -0.40
N TYR A 449 18.42 -7.25 -0.72
CA TYR A 449 18.00 -6.62 -1.98
C TYR A 449 18.27 -5.11 -1.99
N LEU A 450 17.89 -4.39 -0.93
CA LEU A 450 17.94 -2.93 -0.87
C LEU A 450 19.35 -2.35 -0.69
N GLN A 451 20.29 -3.07 -0.08
CA GLN A 451 21.65 -2.58 0.21
C GLN A 451 22.43 -2.13 -1.04
N SER A 452 22.01 -2.54 -2.23
CA SER A 452 22.60 -2.09 -3.50
C SER A 452 22.11 -0.70 -3.94
N PHE A 453 21.07 -0.16 -3.28
CA PHE A 453 20.41 1.11 -3.63
C PHE A 453 20.37 2.10 -2.46
N LEU A 454 20.15 1.60 -1.25
CA LEU A 454 19.93 2.40 -0.05
C LEU A 454 20.95 2.05 1.04
N SER A 455 21.26 3.00 1.87
CA SER A 455 22.01 2.78 3.11
C SER A 455 21.10 2.16 4.15
N ILE A 456 21.48 0.98 4.65
CA ILE A 456 20.70 0.21 5.62
C ILE A 456 21.10 0.64 7.04
N ASP A 457 20.11 1.04 7.82
CA ASP A 457 20.21 1.26 9.26
C ASP A 457 19.40 0.16 9.96
N LEU A 458 20.06 -0.71 10.74
CA LEU A 458 19.44 -1.87 11.35
C LEU A 458 19.55 -1.81 12.87
N LEU A 459 18.41 -1.87 13.53
CA LEU A 459 18.26 -1.97 14.96
C LEU A 459 17.70 -3.35 15.31
N GLN A 460 18.49 -4.20 15.94
CA GLN A 460 18.10 -5.56 16.31
C GLN A 460 18.16 -5.78 17.82
N ASP A 461 17.18 -6.46 18.36
CA ASP A 461 17.22 -7.02 19.70
C ASP A 461 17.94 -8.37 19.69
N ALA A 462 19.26 -8.35 19.70
CA ALA A 462 20.08 -9.56 19.67
C ALA A 462 20.14 -10.31 21.02
N GLY A 463 19.41 -9.86 22.04
CA GLY A 463 19.32 -10.54 23.33
C GLY A 463 20.53 -10.35 24.26
N ASP A 464 21.49 -9.48 23.90
CA ASP A 464 22.59 -9.06 24.76
C ASP A 464 22.24 -7.74 25.49
N GLN A 465 23.15 -7.17 26.26
CA GLN A 465 22.84 -6.02 27.14
C GLN A 465 22.54 -4.69 26.38
N THR A 466 22.65 -4.68 25.08
CA THR A 466 22.37 -3.50 24.24
C THR A 466 21.20 -3.80 23.31
N TYR A 467 20.00 -3.57 23.76
CA TYR A 467 18.78 -3.72 22.96
C TYR A 467 18.20 -2.34 22.59
N PRO A 468 17.50 -2.21 21.45
CA PRO A 468 16.83 -0.98 21.07
C PRO A 468 15.79 -0.54 22.09
N THR A 469 15.74 0.76 22.39
CA THR A 469 14.63 1.40 23.11
C THR A 469 13.69 2.08 22.15
N GLY A 470 12.45 2.35 22.57
CA GLY A 470 11.51 3.11 21.75
C GLY A 470 12.05 4.48 21.33
N GLU A 471 12.67 5.23 22.25
CA GLU A 471 13.32 6.50 21.94
C GLU A 471 14.44 6.35 20.90
N SER A 472 15.28 5.31 21.02
CA SER A 472 16.36 5.09 20.06
C SER A 472 15.79 4.80 18.67
N VAL A 473 14.74 3.98 18.55
CA VAL A 473 14.07 3.69 17.27
C VAL A 473 13.45 4.95 16.69
N ILE A 474 12.72 5.75 17.46
CA ILE A 474 12.16 7.04 17.03
C ILE A 474 13.26 7.97 16.47
N SER A 475 14.42 8.04 17.15
CA SER A 475 15.56 8.84 16.68
C SER A 475 16.11 8.35 15.32
N HIS A 476 16.15 7.05 15.07
CA HIS A 476 16.68 6.48 13.82
C HIS A 476 15.69 6.59 12.66
N ILE A 477 14.41 6.24 12.87
CA ILE A 477 13.37 6.40 11.83
C ILE A 477 13.17 7.88 11.44
N SER A 478 13.39 8.82 12.37
CA SER A 478 13.35 10.26 12.08
C SER A 478 14.44 10.74 11.10
N LYS A 479 15.47 9.94 10.84
CA LYS A 479 16.61 10.28 9.97
C LYS A 479 16.61 9.49 8.66
N SER A 480 15.57 8.70 8.41
CA SER A 480 15.45 7.78 7.27
C SER A 480 14.26 8.16 6.40
N GLY A 481 14.40 8.02 5.08
CA GLY A 481 13.32 8.28 4.12
C GLY A 481 12.27 7.17 4.11
N ILE A 482 12.68 5.96 4.46
CA ILE A 482 11.82 4.79 4.60
C ILE A 482 12.15 4.12 5.93
N SER A 483 11.16 3.54 6.58
CA SER A 483 11.39 2.62 7.69
C SER A 483 10.54 1.35 7.54
N SER A 484 11.13 0.22 7.90
CA SER A 484 10.47 -1.10 7.89
C SER A 484 10.43 -1.68 9.29
N TRP A 485 9.22 -2.05 9.73
CA TRP A 485 8.91 -2.36 11.11
C TRP A 485 8.59 -3.85 11.31
N HIS A 486 9.47 -4.54 12.05
CA HIS A 486 9.38 -5.98 12.34
C HIS A 486 9.30 -6.22 13.85
N GLY A 487 8.13 -6.03 14.42
CA GLY A 487 7.86 -6.20 15.85
C GLY A 487 6.47 -6.74 16.12
N HIS A 488 6.23 -7.20 17.36
CA HIS A 488 4.86 -7.45 17.80
C HIS A 488 4.07 -6.15 17.83
N GLY A 489 2.93 -6.11 17.16
CA GLY A 489 2.13 -4.91 16.98
C GLY A 489 0.80 -4.94 17.70
N THR A 490 0.36 -3.75 18.08
CA THR A 490 -0.99 -3.41 18.52
C THR A 490 -1.41 -2.13 17.80
N PRO A 491 -2.65 -1.65 17.89
CA PRO A 491 -3.02 -0.36 17.31
C PRO A 491 -2.16 0.83 17.77
N TYR A 492 -1.63 0.77 18.98
CA TYR A 492 -0.95 1.91 19.63
C TYR A 492 0.54 1.72 19.84
N GLY A 493 1.08 0.55 19.58
CA GLY A 493 2.50 0.31 19.81
C GLY A 493 3.04 -0.89 19.07
N VAL A 494 4.34 -0.83 18.74
CA VAL A 494 5.11 -1.93 18.19
C VAL A 494 6.29 -2.21 19.10
N ALA A 495 6.46 -3.48 19.49
CA ALA A 495 7.61 -3.91 20.27
C ALA A 495 8.91 -3.75 19.45
N VAL A 496 9.89 -3.11 20.02
CA VAL A 496 11.22 -2.93 19.42
C VAL A 496 12.27 -3.82 20.07
N SER A 497 12.02 -4.27 21.30
CA SER A 497 12.85 -5.26 21.97
C SER A 497 12.05 -6.06 23.00
N ASN A 498 12.53 -7.26 23.32
CA ASN A 498 11.95 -8.15 24.31
C ASN A 498 12.94 -8.55 25.40
N ASN A 499 14.15 -8.04 25.40
CA ASN A 499 15.32 -8.33 26.26
C ASN A 499 15.43 -9.74 26.89
N GLY A 500 14.76 -10.73 26.31
CA GLY A 500 14.89 -12.15 26.70
C GLY A 500 14.38 -12.53 28.09
N THR A 501 13.77 -11.60 28.84
CA THR A 501 13.20 -11.83 30.17
C THR A 501 11.81 -11.21 30.27
N THR A 502 10.94 -11.85 31.05
CA THR A 502 9.62 -11.28 31.36
C THR A 502 9.71 -10.08 32.31
N ASN A 503 10.91 -9.67 32.67
CA ASN A 503 11.21 -8.55 33.55
C ASN A 503 12.65 -8.07 33.30
N PRO A 504 12.93 -6.89 32.71
CA PRO A 504 12.01 -5.77 32.51
C PRO A 504 11.05 -5.96 31.33
N PRO A 505 9.99 -5.13 31.28
CA PRO A 505 8.98 -5.21 30.24
C PRO A 505 9.55 -4.95 28.84
N ARG A 506 8.86 -5.44 27.81
CA ARG A 506 9.15 -5.13 26.40
C ARG A 506 9.28 -3.63 26.19
N LYS A 507 10.17 -3.22 25.28
CA LYS A 507 10.29 -1.84 24.84
C LYS A 507 9.47 -1.62 23.57
N TYR A 508 8.84 -0.46 23.45
CA TYR A 508 7.88 -0.16 22.38
C TYR A 508 8.14 1.22 21.79
N ILE A 509 7.89 1.36 20.49
CA ILE A 509 7.43 2.63 19.94
C ILE A 509 5.90 2.71 20.08
N THR A 510 5.38 3.90 20.34
CA THR A 510 3.96 4.13 20.59
C THR A 510 3.39 5.21 19.69
N SER A 511 2.07 5.28 19.54
CA SER A 511 1.46 6.33 18.74
C SER A 511 1.69 7.72 19.36
N LEU A 512 1.54 7.84 20.68
CA LEU A 512 1.82 9.06 21.42
C LEU A 512 2.77 8.78 22.59
N ASP A 513 3.61 9.76 22.92
CA ASP A 513 4.51 9.67 24.05
C ASP A 513 3.74 9.40 25.35
N GLN A 514 4.28 8.49 26.17
CA GLN A 514 3.66 8.11 27.44
C GLN A 514 2.16 7.78 27.35
N ILE A 515 1.71 7.20 26.25
CA ILE A 515 0.29 6.85 26.06
C ILE A 515 -0.24 6.01 27.23
N ALA A 516 0.62 5.32 27.90
CA ALA A 516 0.34 4.53 29.09
C ALA A 516 0.32 5.33 30.40
N GLY A 517 0.90 6.49 30.47
CA GLY A 517 0.71 7.40 31.61
C GLY A 517 -0.73 7.86 31.79
N TYR A 518 -1.56 7.59 30.75
CA TYR A 518 -3.01 7.74 30.81
C TYR A 518 -3.72 6.47 31.34
N GLY A 519 -3.01 5.54 31.97
CA GLY A 519 -3.52 4.36 32.67
C GLY A 519 -4.50 4.62 33.80
N ASN A 520 -5.36 5.60 33.59
CA ASN A 520 -6.61 5.76 34.30
C ASN A 520 -7.62 4.75 33.71
N ALA A 521 -8.48 4.23 34.53
CA ALA A 521 -9.53 3.24 34.27
C ALA A 521 -10.48 3.56 33.10
N GLU A 522 -10.21 4.60 32.32
CA GLU A 522 -10.95 5.00 31.11
C GLU A 522 -10.24 4.63 29.80
N CYS A 523 -8.98 4.20 29.88
CA CYS A 523 -8.18 3.75 28.72
C CYS A 523 -7.51 2.45 29.11
N ASP A 524 -8.12 1.33 28.81
CA ASP A 524 -7.60 -0.01 29.09
C ASP A 524 -6.40 -0.36 28.17
N ILE A 525 -5.44 0.56 28.02
CA ILE A 525 -4.14 0.26 27.41
C ILE A 525 -3.32 -0.48 28.46
N PRO A 526 -2.77 -1.65 28.15
CA PRO A 526 -2.00 -2.43 29.11
C PRO A 526 -0.84 -1.61 29.71
N ASP A 527 -0.61 -1.73 31.02
CA ASP A 527 0.45 -1.08 31.78
C ASP A 527 1.88 -1.30 31.22
N TRP A 528 2.06 -2.21 30.30
CA TRP A 528 3.37 -2.56 29.72
C TRP A 528 3.94 -1.55 28.72
N PHE A 529 3.19 -0.55 28.31
CA PHE A 529 3.73 0.57 27.53
C PHE A 529 4.34 1.68 28.40
N THR A 530 4.28 1.56 29.74
CA THR A 530 4.40 2.69 30.69
C THR A 530 5.79 3.19 31.00
N ASP A 531 6.86 2.48 30.65
CA ASP A 531 8.17 2.74 31.26
C ASP A 531 9.14 3.57 30.42
N GLU A 532 8.72 4.14 29.31
CA GLU A 532 9.57 4.93 28.44
C GLU A 532 8.97 6.31 28.12
N SER A 533 9.82 7.33 28.11
CA SER A 533 9.52 8.64 27.53
C SER A 533 10.27 8.81 26.22
N GLY A 534 9.75 9.62 25.31
CA GLY A 534 10.36 9.87 24.01
C GLY A 534 10.15 8.75 22.98
N ASN A 535 9.30 7.76 23.28
CA ASN A 535 9.03 6.61 22.44
C ASN A 535 7.79 6.78 21.53
N GLY A 536 7.06 7.88 21.64
CA GLY A 536 5.89 8.19 20.79
C GLY A 536 6.30 8.69 19.41
N ILE A 537 5.45 8.43 18.41
CA ILE A 537 5.60 8.98 17.06
C ILE A 537 5.60 10.51 17.10
N ASP A 538 4.89 11.13 18.03
CA ASP A 538 4.90 12.57 18.27
C ASP A 538 6.25 13.14 18.73
N ASN A 539 7.21 12.29 19.09
CA ASN A 539 8.60 12.67 19.33
C ASN A 539 9.51 12.58 18.09
N MET A 540 8.99 12.22 16.94
CA MET A 540 9.78 12.23 15.71
C MET A 540 10.25 13.66 15.39
N SER A 541 11.52 13.79 15.07
CA SER A 541 12.17 15.08 14.76
C SER A 541 12.27 15.35 13.24
N ASN A 542 11.49 14.64 12.42
CA ASN A 542 11.58 14.69 10.98
C ASN A 542 10.63 15.73 10.33
N TYR A 543 10.42 16.87 10.94
CA TYR A 543 9.44 17.90 10.57
C TYR A 543 9.49 18.34 9.11
N ASN A 544 10.69 18.44 8.55
CA ASN A 544 10.92 18.84 7.18
C ASN A 544 11.35 17.67 6.29
N LYS A 545 11.39 16.47 6.84
CA LYS A 545 11.89 15.24 6.21
C LYS A 545 10.83 14.15 6.27
N PRO A 546 9.66 14.37 5.65
CA PRO A 546 8.60 13.36 5.69
C PRO A 546 9.11 12.01 5.16
N SER A 547 8.69 10.92 5.78
CA SER A 547 9.16 9.57 5.49
C SER A 547 8.00 8.60 5.23
N VAL A 548 8.30 7.37 4.83
CA VAL A 548 7.30 6.33 4.55
C VAL A 548 7.56 5.13 5.45
N VAL A 549 6.50 4.53 5.97
CA VAL A 549 6.56 3.30 6.76
C VAL A 549 6.03 2.13 5.96
N TYR A 550 6.77 1.03 5.96
CA TYR A 550 6.27 -0.31 5.65
C TYR A 550 6.29 -1.16 6.92
N SER A 551 5.17 -1.74 7.30
CA SER A 551 5.10 -2.49 8.55
C SER A 551 4.56 -3.90 8.35
N THR A 552 5.33 -4.89 8.76
CA THR A 552 4.92 -6.30 8.82
C THR A 552 4.22 -6.64 10.14
N SER A 553 4.21 -5.72 11.10
CA SER A 553 3.66 -5.89 12.45
C SER A 553 2.15 -6.08 12.45
N CYS A 554 1.63 -6.74 13.50
CA CYS A 554 0.18 -6.94 13.66
C CYS A 554 -0.56 -5.63 13.96
N ILE A 555 -1.75 -5.44 13.44
CA ILE A 555 -2.80 -4.49 13.85
C ILE A 555 -2.32 -3.04 14.07
N ASN A 556 -1.35 -2.56 13.35
CA ASN A 556 -0.86 -1.18 13.52
C ASN A 556 -1.47 -0.16 12.55
N ALA A 557 -2.28 -0.65 11.61
CA ALA A 557 -3.08 0.18 10.71
C ALA A 557 -4.56 -0.26 10.67
N PRO A 558 -5.25 -0.49 11.81
CA PRO A 558 -6.67 -0.80 11.80
C PRO A 558 -7.44 0.47 11.44
N PHE A 559 -8.35 0.40 10.47
CA PHE A 559 -9.18 1.53 10.10
C PHE A 559 -10.66 1.36 10.48
N ASP A 560 -10.97 0.29 11.19
CA ASP A 560 -12.17 0.16 11.97
C ASP A 560 -11.83 0.25 13.47
N ARG A 561 -12.72 0.80 14.25
CA ARG A 561 -12.52 0.88 15.68
C ARG A 561 -12.89 -0.45 16.32
N LEU A 562 -11.86 -1.12 16.83
CA LEU A 562 -12.02 -2.39 17.54
C LEU A 562 -12.31 -2.14 19.01
N ASP A 563 -13.42 -2.68 19.50
CA ASP A 563 -13.61 -2.93 20.92
C ASP A 563 -12.97 -4.30 21.25
N TRP A 564 -11.75 -4.29 21.74
CA TRP A 564 -11.10 -5.50 22.25
C TRP A 564 -11.50 -5.75 23.70
N GLY A 565 -12.69 -6.31 23.91
CA GLY A 565 -13.20 -6.60 25.24
C GLY A 565 -13.35 -5.34 26.09
N ASN A 566 -12.48 -5.14 27.09
CA ASN A 566 -12.46 -3.94 27.92
C ASN A 566 -11.68 -2.76 27.32
N TYR A 567 -11.02 -2.93 26.17
CA TYR A 567 -10.18 -1.91 25.56
C TYR A 567 -11.00 -1.05 24.59
N LYS A 568 -11.27 0.20 24.98
CA LYS A 568 -11.93 1.19 24.13
C LYS A 568 -10.87 1.97 23.34
N PHE A 569 -10.57 1.51 22.13
CA PHE A 569 -9.60 2.13 21.24
C PHE A 569 -10.07 3.42 20.55
N ASN A 570 -11.01 4.15 21.13
CA ASN A 570 -11.72 5.24 20.48
C ASN A 570 -11.15 6.63 20.78
N LYS A 571 -10.13 6.73 21.64
CA LYS A 571 -9.70 8.02 22.20
C LYS A 571 -8.44 8.59 21.56
N TYR A 572 -7.59 7.75 20.98
CA TYR A 572 -6.29 8.15 20.42
C TYR A 572 -6.17 7.70 18.98
N HIS A 573 -5.30 8.36 18.24
CA HIS A 573 -4.84 7.88 16.95
C HIS A 573 -4.12 6.53 17.10
N ASN A 574 -4.38 5.59 16.20
CA ASN A 574 -3.51 4.44 16.06
C ASN A 574 -2.17 4.86 15.42
N LEU A 575 -1.21 3.93 15.31
CA LEU A 575 0.12 4.22 14.78
C LEU A 575 0.09 4.82 13.37
N ALA A 576 -0.74 4.30 12.48
CA ALA A 576 -0.85 4.79 11.11
C ALA A 576 -1.53 6.18 11.05
N GLU A 577 -2.56 6.42 11.86
CA GLU A 577 -3.19 7.73 11.98
C GLU A 577 -2.20 8.77 12.51
N GLU A 578 -1.53 8.48 13.63
CA GLU A 578 -0.59 9.42 14.22
C GLU A 578 0.56 9.76 13.27
N PHE A 579 1.13 8.76 12.60
CA PHE A 579 2.19 8.97 11.63
C PHE A 579 1.76 9.84 10.44
N THR A 580 0.54 9.63 9.93
CA THR A 580 0.08 10.31 8.73
C THR A 580 -0.60 11.65 9.00
N VAL A 581 -1.40 11.79 10.06
CA VAL A 581 -2.20 12.99 10.29
C VAL A 581 -1.94 13.70 11.61
N GLY A 582 -1.24 13.05 12.57
CA GLY A 582 -1.08 13.56 13.94
C GLY A 582 -0.39 14.92 14.03
N GLY A 583 0.62 15.16 13.20
CA GLY A 583 1.34 16.44 13.23
C GLY A 583 2.16 16.72 11.98
N HIS A 584 3.14 17.58 12.12
CA HIS A 584 4.10 17.92 11.06
C HIS A 584 5.28 16.91 10.96
N TYR A 585 5.35 15.97 11.89
CA TYR A 585 6.25 14.81 11.88
C TYR A 585 5.63 13.63 11.10
N GLY A 586 6.37 12.52 11.00
CA GLY A 586 5.95 11.32 10.29
C GLY A 586 6.05 11.48 8.78
N GLY A 587 5.00 11.12 8.04
CA GLY A 587 5.06 11.22 6.59
C GLY A 587 3.74 10.95 5.86
N PRO A 588 3.78 10.89 4.51
CA PRO A 588 2.58 10.81 3.70
C PRO A 588 2.03 9.40 3.54
N ALA A 589 2.71 8.36 4.03
CA ALA A 589 2.19 7.01 3.93
C ALA A 589 2.68 6.07 5.04
N PHE A 590 1.75 5.20 5.42
CA PHE A 590 1.96 4.05 6.28
C PHE A 590 1.30 2.84 5.62
N LEU A 591 2.12 1.86 5.23
CA LEU A 591 1.64 0.57 4.76
C LEU A 591 1.67 -0.39 5.94
N GLY A 592 0.55 -1.03 6.26
CA GLY A 592 0.51 -1.89 7.44
C GLY A 592 -0.74 -2.73 7.55
N ASN A 593 -0.73 -3.64 8.52
CA ASN A 593 -1.78 -4.62 8.71
C ASN A 593 -2.94 -4.07 9.54
N SER A 594 -4.15 -4.23 9.03
CA SER A 594 -5.40 -3.91 9.76
C SER A 594 -5.74 -4.97 10.81
N ARG A 595 -5.16 -6.17 10.68
CA ARG A 595 -5.25 -7.32 11.61
C ARG A 595 -3.87 -7.95 11.80
N ASN A 596 -3.82 -9.22 12.22
CA ASN A 596 -2.56 -9.90 12.46
C ASN A 596 -1.67 -9.94 11.21
N GLY A 597 -0.39 -9.65 11.38
CA GLY A 597 0.66 -9.97 10.44
C GLY A 597 1.22 -11.36 10.71
N TYR A 598 1.71 -12.04 9.67
CA TYR A 598 2.37 -13.34 9.78
C TYR A 598 3.77 -13.20 9.18
N ILE A 599 4.79 -13.34 10.01
CA ILE A 599 6.18 -13.04 9.69
C ILE A 599 6.55 -13.54 8.29
N GLN A 600 6.52 -14.85 8.07
CA GLN A 600 6.99 -15.48 6.82
C GLN A 600 6.25 -15.01 5.56
N PHE A 601 5.01 -14.58 5.69
CA PHE A 601 4.20 -14.13 4.55
C PHE A 601 4.26 -12.62 4.40
N SER A 602 4.30 -11.89 5.51
CA SER A 602 4.44 -10.43 5.49
C SER A 602 5.81 -9.99 4.95
N GLU A 603 6.90 -10.67 5.33
CA GLU A 603 8.25 -10.37 4.82
C GLU A 603 8.40 -10.68 3.33
N LYS A 604 7.71 -11.70 2.81
CA LYS A 604 7.69 -11.99 1.37
C LYS A 604 6.89 -10.97 0.59
N LEU A 605 5.74 -10.53 1.11
CA LEU A 605 4.99 -9.43 0.52
C LEU A 605 5.80 -8.13 0.51
N GLU A 606 6.54 -7.87 1.60
CA GLU A 606 7.45 -6.74 1.71
C GLU A 606 8.55 -6.77 0.63
N LEU A 607 9.23 -7.90 0.49
CA LEU A 607 10.25 -8.08 -0.53
C LEU A 607 9.69 -7.84 -1.93
N GLU A 608 8.53 -8.40 -2.25
CA GLU A 608 7.84 -8.22 -3.53
C GLU A 608 7.49 -6.76 -3.77
N PHE A 609 6.97 -6.05 -2.75
CA PHE A 609 6.69 -4.62 -2.81
C PHE A 609 7.93 -3.80 -3.17
N PHE A 610 9.04 -3.99 -2.47
CA PHE A 610 10.27 -3.24 -2.74
C PHE A 610 10.91 -3.59 -4.09
N GLN A 611 10.80 -4.84 -4.55
CA GLN A 611 11.24 -5.22 -5.89
C GLN A 611 10.42 -4.54 -6.97
N LEU A 612 9.10 -4.46 -6.80
CA LEU A 612 8.19 -3.78 -7.72
C LEU A 612 8.33 -2.27 -7.69
N LEU A 613 8.58 -1.69 -6.52
CA LEU A 613 8.71 -0.24 -6.35
C LEU A 613 9.75 0.38 -7.27
N LYS A 614 10.83 -0.34 -7.58
CA LYS A 614 11.85 0.12 -8.53
C LYS A 614 11.30 0.28 -9.95
N SER A 615 10.39 -0.58 -10.35
CA SER A 615 9.77 -0.57 -11.69
C SER A 615 8.52 0.28 -11.72
N PHE A 616 7.80 0.35 -10.60
CA PHE A 616 6.52 1.03 -10.41
C PHE A 616 6.59 1.91 -9.17
N PRO A 617 7.20 3.10 -9.26
CA PRO A 617 7.50 3.93 -8.08
C PRO A 617 6.27 4.51 -7.39
N LYS A 618 5.08 4.45 -8.01
CA LYS A 618 3.82 4.86 -7.38
C LYS A 618 3.40 3.85 -6.32
N ILE A 619 3.21 4.33 -5.10
CA ILE A 619 3.06 3.51 -3.91
C ILE A 619 1.92 2.48 -4.03
N SER A 620 0.74 2.92 -4.47
CA SER A 620 -0.41 2.00 -4.56
C SER A 620 -0.26 0.98 -5.69
N ILE A 621 0.44 1.32 -6.78
CA ILE A 621 0.71 0.38 -7.86
C ILE A 621 1.64 -0.72 -7.36
N ALA A 622 2.73 -0.36 -6.69
CA ALA A 622 3.65 -1.35 -6.11
C ALA A 622 2.94 -2.25 -5.09
N GLU A 623 2.10 -1.66 -4.23
CA GLU A 623 1.32 -2.39 -3.22
C GLU A 623 0.31 -3.36 -3.85
N GLU A 624 -0.54 -2.90 -4.76
CA GLU A 624 -1.60 -3.73 -5.35
C GLU A 624 -1.04 -4.80 -6.30
N VAL A 625 0.03 -4.50 -7.05
CA VAL A 625 0.69 -5.50 -7.90
C VAL A 625 1.46 -6.52 -7.08
N SER A 626 2.05 -6.13 -5.94
CA SER A 626 2.69 -7.08 -5.03
C SER A 626 1.67 -8.07 -4.45
N LYS A 627 0.51 -7.60 -4.04
CA LYS A 627 -0.61 -8.44 -3.60
C LYS A 627 -1.07 -9.39 -4.70
N PHE A 628 -1.24 -8.88 -5.92
CA PHE A 628 -1.63 -9.69 -7.07
C PHE A 628 -0.62 -10.80 -7.37
N ARG A 629 0.68 -10.50 -7.32
CA ARG A 629 1.72 -11.51 -7.56
C ARG A 629 1.89 -12.50 -6.42
N TYR A 630 1.68 -12.05 -5.19
CA TYR A 630 1.92 -12.82 -3.97
C TYR A 630 0.63 -13.40 -3.39
N GLN A 631 -0.18 -14.14 -4.18
CA GLN A 631 -1.47 -14.68 -3.73
C GLN A 631 -1.51 -16.20 -3.62
N SER A 632 -0.41 -16.91 -3.83
CA SER A 632 -0.43 -18.37 -3.80
C SER A 632 -0.67 -18.91 -2.38
N GLY A 633 -1.89 -19.41 -2.16
CA GLY A 633 -2.30 -20.04 -0.91
C GLY A 633 -3.08 -19.13 0.05
N PRO A 634 -3.68 -19.71 1.11
CA PRO A 634 -4.62 -19.00 1.97
C PRO A 634 -3.98 -17.89 2.82
N TYR A 635 -2.75 -18.05 3.26
CA TYR A 635 -2.07 -17.07 4.11
C TYR A 635 -1.57 -15.84 3.34
N PRO A 636 -0.95 -15.97 2.16
CA PRO A 636 -0.71 -14.83 1.28
C PRO A 636 -1.98 -14.03 0.97
N GLN A 637 -3.10 -14.69 0.71
CA GLN A 637 -4.40 -14.01 0.50
C GLN A 637 -4.87 -13.25 1.75
N TYR A 638 -4.70 -13.83 2.94
CA TYR A 638 -5.01 -13.18 4.20
C TYR A 638 -4.16 -11.92 4.39
N ILE A 639 -2.83 -12.02 4.25
CA ILE A 639 -1.93 -10.88 4.38
C ILE A 639 -2.25 -9.82 3.34
N SER A 640 -2.48 -10.19 2.09
CA SER A 640 -2.87 -9.24 1.03
C SER A 640 -4.17 -8.50 1.35
N ALA A 641 -5.12 -9.15 2.03
CA ALA A 641 -6.35 -8.49 2.47
C ALA A 641 -6.15 -7.56 3.68
N THR A 642 -5.25 -7.91 4.62
CA THR A 642 -5.03 -7.14 5.84
C THR A 642 -4.04 -6.02 5.68
N HIS A 643 -3.09 -6.12 4.77
CA HIS A 643 -2.09 -5.09 4.50
C HIS A 643 -2.70 -4.00 3.62
N ASN A 644 -2.68 -2.75 4.08
CA ASN A 644 -3.37 -1.64 3.42
C ASN A 644 -2.51 -0.37 3.41
N LEU A 645 -2.72 0.47 2.41
CA LEU A 645 -2.10 1.78 2.28
C LEU A 645 -2.91 2.85 3.02
N ILE A 646 -2.37 3.34 4.13
CA ILE A 646 -2.85 4.56 4.77
C ILE A 646 -2.03 5.71 4.24
N GLY A 647 -2.59 6.41 3.27
CA GLY A 647 -1.91 7.47 2.52
C GLY A 647 -2.50 7.64 1.13
N GLU A 648 -2.03 8.65 0.42
CA GLU A 648 -2.47 9.01 -0.92
C GLU A 648 -1.92 8.00 -1.94
N PRO A 649 -2.74 7.51 -2.89
CA PRO A 649 -2.35 6.37 -3.73
C PRO A 649 -1.34 6.68 -4.83
N GLU A 650 -1.23 7.93 -5.27
CA GLU A 650 -0.53 8.26 -6.54
C GLU A 650 0.92 8.70 -6.34
N PHE A 651 1.32 9.18 -5.15
CA PHE A 651 2.67 9.69 -5.02
C PHE A 651 3.74 8.61 -5.21
N GLU A 652 4.93 9.07 -5.62
CA GLU A 652 6.08 8.19 -5.82
C GLU A 652 6.95 8.15 -4.58
N ILE A 653 7.33 6.95 -4.13
CA ILE A 653 8.31 6.80 -3.05
C ILE A 653 9.69 7.14 -3.60
N TRP A 654 10.40 8.01 -2.89
CA TRP A 654 11.79 8.28 -3.17
C TRP A 654 12.65 7.07 -2.81
N TYR A 655 13.27 6.50 -3.82
CA TYR A 655 14.14 5.34 -3.71
C TYR A 655 15.61 5.76 -3.86
N GLY A 656 16.00 6.72 -3.06
CA GLY A 656 17.23 7.48 -3.13
C GLY A 656 16.97 8.98 -3.32
N LYS A 657 18.04 9.75 -3.45
CA LYS A 657 17.94 11.19 -3.69
C LYS A 657 17.28 11.48 -5.03
N PRO A 658 16.32 12.43 -5.08
CA PRO A 658 15.76 12.89 -6.34
C PRO A 658 16.79 13.65 -7.18
N ASP A 659 16.68 13.48 -8.48
CA ASP A 659 17.37 14.33 -9.45
C ASP A 659 16.66 15.69 -9.62
N TYR A 660 17.33 16.62 -10.24
CA TYR A 660 16.78 17.94 -10.54
C TYR A 660 16.51 18.11 -12.04
N ILE A 661 15.42 18.80 -12.37
CA ILE A 661 15.14 19.19 -13.75
C ILE A 661 15.97 20.43 -14.09
N ASP A 662 17.23 20.26 -14.45
CA ASP A 662 18.18 21.32 -14.81
C ASP A 662 18.26 21.62 -16.32
N TRP A 663 17.71 20.71 -17.14
CA TRP A 663 17.69 20.79 -18.61
C TRP A 663 16.63 21.76 -19.15
N LEU A 664 15.81 22.35 -18.26
CA LEU A 664 14.82 23.38 -18.58
C LEU A 664 15.29 24.75 -18.10
N SER A 665 15.16 25.77 -19.00
CA SER A 665 15.28 27.17 -18.61
C SER A 665 13.91 27.81 -18.67
N MET A 666 13.37 28.23 -17.53
CA MET A 666 12.01 28.79 -17.44
C MET A 666 11.84 30.19 -18.06
N LYS A 667 12.92 30.83 -18.56
CA LYS A 667 12.84 32.18 -19.11
C LYS A 667 12.24 32.25 -20.51
N ALA A 668 12.06 31.13 -21.21
CA ALA A 668 11.39 31.10 -22.51
C ALA A 668 10.82 29.72 -22.80
N TYR A 669 9.52 29.62 -23.11
CA TYR A 669 8.94 28.44 -23.72
C TYR A 669 9.62 28.15 -25.06
N SER A 670 10.28 27.02 -25.16
CA SER A 670 10.84 26.53 -26.39
C SER A 670 10.30 25.14 -26.72
N THR A 671 9.75 25.01 -27.91
CA THR A 671 9.30 23.71 -28.43
C THR A 671 10.46 22.70 -28.55
N ALA A 672 11.69 23.18 -28.58
CA ALA A 672 12.89 22.35 -28.60
C ALA A 672 13.08 21.54 -27.31
N TRP A 673 12.41 21.85 -26.20
CA TRP A 673 12.51 21.10 -24.96
C TRP A 673 11.93 19.70 -25.07
N PHE A 674 10.83 19.54 -25.82
CA PHE A 674 10.17 18.23 -25.98
C PHE A 674 11.00 17.24 -26.80
N SER A 675 11.98 17.70 -27.56
CA SER A 675 12.89 16.86 -28.36
C SER A 675 14.13 16.42 -27.60
N LYS A 676 14.35 16.92 -26.36
CA LYS A 676 15.47 16.49 -25.53
C LYS A 676 15.25 15.07 -25.02
N PRO A 677 16.27 14.20 -25.04
CA PRO A 677 16.14 12.86 -24.50
C PRO A 677 15.69 12.85 -23.01
N GLU A 678 16.15 13.83 -22.24
CA GLU A 678 15.84 13.99 -20.83
C GLU A 678 14.35 14.29 -20.59
N ALA A 679 13.67 14.87 -21.57
CA ALA A 679 12.23 15.17 -21.48
C ALA A 679 11.35 13.93 -21.65
N LEU A 680 11.87 12.84 -22.24
CA LEU A 680 11.08 11.64 -22.48
C LEU A 680 10.47 11.09 -21.17
N GLY A 681 9.18 10.76 -21.22
CA GLY A 681 8.43 10.26 -20.08
C GLY A 681 7.95 11.33 -19.11
N SER A 682 8.44 12.58 -19.20
CA SER A 682 7.95 13.68 -18.34
C SER A 682 6.50 14.04 -18.66
N ILE A 683 5.77 14.47 -17.64
CA ILE A 683 4.40 14.98 -17.73
C ILE A 683 4.44 16.49 -17.64
N TRP A 684 3.94 17.17 -18.67
CA TRP A 684 3.82 18.60 -18.73
C TRP A 684 2.38 19.00 -18.54
N THR A 685 2.13 19.89 -17.59
CA THR A 685 0.78 20.39 -17.32
C THR A 685 0.76 21.91 -17.37
N ILE A 686 -0.24 22.47 -18.05
CA ILE A 686 -0.56 23.89 -18.03
C ILE A 686 -1.96 24.01 -17.46
N TRP A 687 -2.10 24.77 -16.37
CA TRP A 687 -3.35 24.95 -15.67
C TRP A 687 -3.60 26.42 -15.35
N ASN A 688 -4.82 26.90 -15.54
CA ASN A 688 -5.16 28.32 -15.39
C ASN A 688 -6.05 28.63 -14.17
N GLY A 689 -6.11 27.74 -13.21
CA GLY A 689 -6.92 27.92 -11.99
C GLY A 689 -8.39 27.51 -12.13
N ASN A 690 -8.85 27.18 -13.33
CA ASN A 690 -10.19 26.66 -13.63
C ASN A 690 -10.10 25.23 -14.17
N ASP A 691 -11.21 24.61 -14.53
CA ASP A 691 -11.26 23.23 -15.06
C ASP A 691 -10.54 23.04 -16.41
N ARG A 692 -9.99 24.09 -16.96
CA ARG A 692 -9.22 24.05 -18.22
C ARG A 692 -7.77 23.81 -17.91
N PHE A 693 -7.32 22.60 -18.21
CA PHE A 693 -5.90 22.29 -18.17
C PHE A 693 -5.51 21.50 -19.42
N PHE A 694 -4.22 21.60 -19.74
CA PHE A 694 -3.57 20.79 -20.75
C PHE A 694 -2.56 19.90 -20.03
N SER A 695 -2.58 18.62 -20.28
CA SER A 695 -1.57 17.67 -19.80
C SER A 695 -1.04 16.86 -20.97
N TYR A 696 0.27 16.66 -21.01
CA TYR A 696 0.95 15.92 -22.06
C TYR A 696 2.12 15.10 -21.49
N ARG A 697 2.10 13.80 -21.77
CA ARG A 697 3.26 12.94 -21.51
C ARG A 697 4.22 13.02 -22.70
N CYS A 698 5.45 13.49 -22.47
CA CYS A 698 6.45 13.73 -23.52
C CYS A 698 6.90 12.40 -24.14
N GLN A 699 6.67 12.29 -25.46
CA GLN A 699 7.09 11.15 -26.31
C GLN A 699 8.11 11.61 -27.37
N GLY A 700 8.86 12.67 -27.12
CA GLY A 700 9.79 13.23 -28.10
C GLY A 700 9.17 14.05 -29.22
N LYS A 701 7.86 14.31 -29.15
CA LYS A 701 7.11 15.15 -30.12
C LYS A 701 6.56 16.38 -29.42
N THR A 702 6.54 17.50 -30.10
CA THR A 702 5.95 18.73 -29.58
C THR A 702 4.43 18.64 -29.61
N PRO A 703 3.72 18.82 -28.48
CA PRO A 703 2.27 18.85 -28.44
C PRO A 703 1.74 20.18 -29.02
N LEU A 704 0.52 20.14 -29.53
CA LEU A 704 -0.23 21.34 -29.86
C LEU A 704 -0.83 21.92 -28.57
N VAL A 705 -0.26 22.99 -28.06
CA VAL A 705 -0.78 23.71 -26.89
C VAL A 705 -1.73 24.80 -27.38
N ASN A 706 -2.93 24.87 -26.78
CA ASN A 706 -3.86 25.95 -27.04
C ASN A 706 -3.26 27.28 -26.55
N SER A 707 -3.06 28.22 -27.46
CA SER A 707 -2.50 29.54 -27.15
C SER A 707 -3.34 30.35 -26.15
N GLU A 708 -4.64 30.07 -26.02
CA GLU A 708 -5.50 30.72 -25.03
C GLU A 708 -5.10 30.39 -23.59
N LEU A 709 -4.51 29.19 -23.35
CA LEU A 709 -4.01 28.81 -22.03
C LEU A 709 -2.75 29.61 -21.66
N LEU A 710 -1.92 29.93 -22.64
CA LEU A 710 -0.66 30.63 -22.42
C LEU A 710 -0.83 32.16 -22.32
N ASN A 711 -1.93 32.69 -22.84
CA ASN A 711 -2.22 34.13 -22.82
C ASN A 711 -2.91 34.61 -21.55
N LYS A 712 -3.26 33.73 -20.64
CA LYS A 712 -3.86 34.01 -19.33
C LYS A 712 -2.90 33.63 -18.23
N ASP A 713 -3.20 34.10 -17.03
CA ASP A 713 -2.50 33.64 -15.84
C ASP A 713 -2.58 32.09 -15.74
N HIS A 714 -1.45 31.46 -15.58
CA HIS A 714 -1.36 29.99 -15.61
C HIS A 714 -0.21 29.45 -14.76
N VAL A 715 -0.30 28.18 -14.40
CA VAL A 715 0.79 27.41 -13.81
C VAL A 715 1.28 26.42 -14.84
N VAL A 716 2.59 26.31 -14.98
CA VAL A 716 3.24 25.23 -15.73
C VAL A 716 3.96 24.34 -14.78
N SER A 717 3.69 23.05 -14.83
CA SER A 717 4.45 22.06 -14.07
C SER A 717 5.03 21.00 -14.98
N VAL A 718 6.20 20.52 -14.60
CA VAL A 718 6.87 19.39 -15.25
C VAL A 718 7.21 18.37 -14.20
N TRP A 719 6.73 17.16 -14.41
CA TRP A 719 6.91 16.02 -13.52
C TRP A 719 7.63 14.90 -14.24
N LYS A 720 8.60 14.29 -13.60
CA LYS A 720 9.29 13.09 -14.10
C LYS A 720 9.66 12.19 -12.93
N SER A 721 9.41 10.91 -13.06
CA SER A 721 9.77 9.94 -12.03
C SER A 721 11.25 10.01 -11.67
N GLY A 722 11.56 10.02 -10.38
CA GLY A 722 12.92 10.19 -9.87
C GLY A 722 13.43 11.63 -9.84
N TYR A 723 12.66 12.62 -10.28
CA TYR A 723 13.05 14.03 -10.32
C TYR A 723 12.13 14.89 -9.46
N LEU A 724 12.70 15.88 -8.79
CA LEU A 724 11.89 16.96 -8.19
C LEU A 724 11.12 17.70 -9.28
N PRO A 725 9.85 18.01 -9.06
CA PRO A 725 9.03 18.73 -10.06
C PRO A 725 9.52 20.13 -10.26
N MET A 726 9.35 20.64 -11.48
CA MET A 726 9.49 22.04 -11.78
C MET A 726 8.10 22.67 -11.89
N ILE A 727 7.80 23.67 -11.09
CA ILE A 727 6.52 24.36 -11.07
C ILE A 727 6.75 25.86 -11.22
N HIS A 728 6.13 26.46 -12.24
CA HIS A 728 6.21 27.87 -12.53
C HIS A 728 4.84 28.53 -12.54
N TYR A 729 4.70 29.52 -11.70
CA TYR A 729 3.48 30.32 -11.58
C TYR A 729 3.63 31.59 -12.41
N ASN A 730 2.78 31.77 -13.41
CA ASN A 730 2.75 32.95 -14.25
C ASN A 730 1.45 33.70 -14.03
N GLY A 731 1.51 34.84 -13.33
CA GLY A 731 0.35 35.66 -12.97
C GLY A 731 -0.58 35.09 -11.91
N ILE A 732 -0.46 33.79 -11.59
CA ILE A 732 -1.21 33.14 -10.51
C ILE A 732 -0.30 33.10 -9.29
N ASN A 733 -0.74 33.68 -8.18
CA ASN A 733 -0.09 33.48 -6.89
C ASN A 733 -0.18 32.01 -6.50
N ASN A 734 0.81 31.51 -5.77
CA ASN A 734 0.80 30.13 -5.27
C ASN A 734 -0.56 29.84 -4.59
N VAL A 735 -1.41 29.07 -5.28
CA VAL A 735 -2.83 28.89 -4.91
C VAL A 735 -3.00 27.95 -3.72
N ILE A 736 -1.93 27.31 -3.27
CA ILE A 736 -1.90 26.63 -1.95
C ILE A 736 -1.80 27.75 -0.90
N SER A 737 -2.77 28.65 -0.96
CA SER A 737 -2.78 29.81 -0.11
C SER A 737 -3.50 29.49 1.19
N ASN A 738 -2.98 30.07 2.22
CA ASN A 738 -3.50 30.28 3.55
C ASN A 738 -4.93 30.89 3.58
N GLU A 739 -5.83 30.49 2.69
CA GLU A 739 -7.20 30.95 2.78
C GLU A 739 -7.86 30.44 4.06
N SER A 740 -8.39 31.37 4.79
CA SER A 740 -9.06 31.29 6.07
C SER A 740 -10.08 30.14 6.16
N LYS A 741 -9.66 28.96 6.60
CA LYS A 741 -10.52 27.82 6.83
C LYS A 741 -10.87 27.73 8.31
N ARG A 742 -12.10 27.33 8.59
CA ARG A 742 -12.52 27.05 9.97
C ARG A 742 -11.86 25.77 10.44
N LEU A 743 -11.03 25.86 11.46
CA LEU A 743 -10.37 24.72 12.07
C LEU A 743 -10.90 24.48 13.47
N ILE A 744 -11.29 23.26 13.75
CA ILE A 744 -11.81 22.84 15.05
C ILE A 744 -10.88 21.75 15.59
N VAL A 745 -10.26 22.02 16.75
CA VAL A 745 -9.43 21.06 17.47
C VAL A 745 -10.15 20.64 18.74
N ARG A 746 -10.50 19.37 18.86
CA ARG A 746 -11.10 18.77 20.04
C ARG A 746 -10.36 17.50 20.40
N SER A 747 -10.00 17.36 21.67
CA SER A 747 -9.42 16.14 22.24
C SER A 747 -8.20 15.56 21.46
N ALA A 748 -7.46 16.39 20.75
CA ALA A 748 -6.30 15.98 19.98
C ALA A 748 -5.13 16.93 20.23
N THR A 749 -3.91 16.42 20.18
CA THR A 749 -2.69 17.25 20.21
C THR A 749 -2.20 17.43 18.78
N LEU A 750 -2.01 18.67 18.36
CA LEU A 750 -1.68 19.01 17.00
C LEU A 750 -0.56 20.01 16.93
N GLY A 751 0.45 19.74 16.11
CA GLY A 751 1.60 20.59 15.92
C GLY A 751 1.74 21.07 14.47
N TYR A 752 2.22 22.29 14.29
CA TYR A 752 2.56 22.89 13.01
C TYR A 752 3.97 23.46 13.06
N SER A 753 4.77 23.21 12.02
CA SER A 753 5.99 23.98 11.76
C SER A 753 5.93 24.53 10.34
N LEU A 754 6.17 25.82 10.19
CA LEU A 754 6.03 26.52 8.94
C LEU A 754 7.21 27.44 8.69
N ASN A 755 7.78 27.37 7.49
CA ASN A 755 8.67 28.42 7.02
C ASN A 755 7.79 29.49 6.37
N GLY A 756 7.65 30.64 7.04
CA GLY A 756 6.87 31.74 6.49
C GLY A 756 5.78 32.27 7.43
N ILE A 757 4.75 32.86 6.82
CA ILE A 757 3.66 33.56 7.51
C ILE A 757 2.47 32.62 7.66
N LEU A 758 1.98 32.44 8.89
CA LEU A 758 0.74 31.74 9.17
C LEU A 758 -0.34 32.73 9.61
N SER A 759 -1.51 32.63 9.00
CA SER A 759 -2.72 33.35 9.40
C SER A 759 -3.74 32.41 10.03
N LEU A 760 -4.08 32.64 11.30
CA LEU A 760 -5.04 31.87 12.08
C LEU A 760 -6.42 32.56 12.05
N ASN A 761 -7.29 32.13 11.15
CA ASN A 761 -8.65 32.62 11.05
C ASN A 761 -9.65 31.50 11.31
N LYS A 762 -10.67 31.79 12.12
CA LYS A 762 -11.77 30.86 12.41
C LYS A 762 -11.29 29.53 13.05
N PHE A 763 -10.39 29.65 14.01
CA PHE A 763 -9.91 28.51 14.80
C PHE A 763 -10.70 28.35 16.09
N PHE A 764 -10.97 27.09 16.46
CA PHE A 764 -11.56 26.75 17.76
C PHE A 764 -10.75 25.61 18.38
N VAL A 765 -10.24 25.81 19.56
CA VAL A 765 -9.56 24.78 20.35
C VAL A 765 -10.34 24.59 21.65
N SER A 766 -10.82 23.38 21.93
CA SER A 766 -11.68 23.09 23.08
C SER A 766 -11.55 21.65 23.57
N ASP A 767 -12.15 21.34 24.71
CA ASP A 767 -12.39 19.98 25.19
C ASP A 767 -11.11 19.10 25.27
N GLY A 768 -10.04 19.63 25.83
CA GLY A 768 -8.75 18.94 25.98
C GLY A 768 -7.87 18.96 24.72
N GLY A 769 -8.31 19.66 23.67
CA GLY A 769 -7.49 19.85 22.46
C GLY A 769 -6.22 20.68 22.74
N VAL A 770 -5.10 20.26 22.19
CA VAL A 770 -3.83 20.99 22.23
C VAL A 770 -3.41 21.33 20.81
N LEU A 771 -3.16 22.61 20.55
CA LEU A 771 -2.65 23.12 19.29
C LEU A 771 -1.27 23.74 19.52
N SER A 772 -0.23 23.19 18.94
CA SER A 772 1.12 23.75 18.96
C SER A 772 1.53 24.20 17.57
N ILE A 773 1.98 25.42 17.43
CA ILE A 773 2.36 26.02 16.14
C ILE A 773 3.73 26.63 16.27
N HIS A 774 4.64 26.26 15.38
CA HIS A 774 5.88 26.96 15.16
C HIS A 774 5.90 27.61 13.77
N ALA A 775 6.30 28.87 13.69
CA ALA A 775 6.50 29.58 12.42
C ALA A 775 7.78 30.42 12.45
N VAL A 776 8.49 30.48 11.33
CA VAL A 776 9.76 31.23 11.27
C VAL A 776 9.48 32.74 11.17
N ASP A 777 8.65 33.21 10.26
CA ASP A 777 8.49 34.65 9.99
C ASP A 777 7.41 35.31 10.85
N SER A 778 6.17 34.83 10.76
CA SER A 778 5.11 35.39 11.59
C SER A 778 3.90 34.48 11.75
N ILE A 779 3.24 34.61 12.89
CA ILE A 779 1.92 34.08 13.16
C ILE A 779 0.96 35.28 13.32
N SER A 780 -0.10 35.31 12.53
CA SER A 780 -1.17 36.29 12.70
C SER A 780 -2.48 35.61 13.04
N GLY A 781 -3.10 35.99 14.16
CA GLY A 781 -4.46 35.61 14.50
C GLY A 781 -5.42 36.74 14.13
N SER A 782 -6.49 36.41 13.41
CA SER A 782 -7.55 37.35 13.09
C SER A 782 -8.89 36.92 13.68
N SER A 783 -9.96 37.56 13.28
CA SER A 783 -11.30 37.36 13.82
C SER A 783 -11.74 35.89 13.86
N ASN A 784 -12.37 35.48 14.96
CA ASN A 784 -12.86 34.10 15.20
C ASN A 784 -11.77 33.04 15.49
N PHE A 785 -10.64 33.42 16.06
CA PHE A 785 -9.76 32.49 16.71
C PHE A 785 -10.14 32.42 18.20
N GLU A 786 -10.69 31.29 18.64
CA GLU A 786 -11.17 31.10 20.00
C GLU A 786 -10.53 29.88 20.66
N VAL A 787 -9.98 30.09 21.86
CA VAL A 787 -9.53 29.01 22.74
C VAL A 787 -10.56 28.84 23.83
N LYS A 788 -11.37 27.78 23.74
CA LYS A 788 -12.47 27.49 24.65
C LYS A 788 -12.03 26.70 25.87
N SER A 789 -12.95 26.44 26.78
CA SER A 789 -12.68 25.64 27.99
C SER A 789 -12.00 24.31 27.66
N GLY A 790 -10.96 23.98 28.40
CA GLY A 790 -10.15 22.80 28.19
C GLY A 790 -9.17 22.86 26.99
N GLY A 791 -9.28 23.87 26.12
CA GLY A 791 -8.36 24.04 24.99
C GLY A 791 -7.00 24.61 25.42
N ASN A 792 -5.92 24.15 24.82
CA ASN A 792 -4.56 24.67 25.03
C ASN A 792 -3.92 25.01 23.69
N VAL A 793 -3.37 26.20 23.55
CA VAL A 793 -2.72 26.67 22.34
C VAL A 793 -1.31 27.13 22.66
N ASN A 794 -0.31 26.62 21.93
CA ASN A 794 1.08 27.03 21.99
C ASN A 794 1.49 27.64 20.65
N LEU A 795 1.80 28.93 20.64
CA LEU A 795 2.30 29.63 19.47
C LEU A 795 3.78 29.97 19.70
N ASP A 796 4.64 29.35 18.91
CA ASP A 796 6.07 29.60 18.89
C ASP A 796 6.44 30.23 17.54
N CYS A 797 7.05 31.38 17.53
CA CYS A 797 7.46 32.07 16.32
C CYS A 797 8.84 32.69 16.50
N ASP A 798 9.70 32.56 15.48
CA ASP A 798 11.05 33.13 15.61
C ASP A 798 11.04 34.65 15.58
N GLN A 799 10.15 35.26 14.79
CA GLN A 799 10.11 36.70 14.67
C GLN A 799 8.90 37.35 15.36
N LYS A 800 7.66 37.09 14.86
CA LYS A 800 6.54 37.92 15.25
C LYS A 800 5.25 37.15 15.40
N VAL A 801 4.49 37.43 16.48
CA VAL A 801 3.10 36.99 16.66
C VAL A 801 2.18 38.22 16.77
N GLU A 802 1.15 38.31 15.95
CA GLU A 802 0.11 39.34 16.00
C GLU A 802 -1.25 38.69 16.18
N LEU A 803 -1.93 38.98 17.30
CA LEU A 803 -3.26 38.45 17.61
C LEU A 803 -4.27 39.59 17.64
N ALA A 804 -5.18 39.62 16.67
CA ALA A 804 -6.27 40.59 16.62
C ALA A 804 -7.60 39.83 16.52
N GLY A 805 -8.65 40.28 17.20
CA GLY A 805 -9.96 39.65 17.18
C GLY A 805 -10.00 38.22 17.75
N SER A 806 -8.97 37.76 18.42
CA SER A 806 -8.86 36.41 19.01
C SER A 806 -9.39 36.44 20.43
N THR A 807 -10.02 35.35 20.88
CA THR A 807 -10.59 35.25 22.24
C THR A 807 -10.09 34.01 22.96
N ILE A 808 -9.58 34.18 24.18
CA ILE A 808 -9.31 33.09 25.11
C ILE A 808 -10.47 33.06 26.09
N CYS A 809 -11.34 32.07 25.96
CA CYS A 809 -12.49 31.90 26.82
C CYS A 809 -12.11 31.36 28.20
N SER A 810 -13.07 31.41 29.14
CA SER A 810 -12.89 30.83 30.46
C SER A 810 -12.47 29.36 30.38
N GLY A 811 -11.41 29.00 31.12
CA GLY A 811 -10.79 27.65 31.09
C GLY A 811 -9.93 27.34 29.88
N GLY A 812 -9.81 28.23 28.89
CA GLY A 812 -8.87 28.12 27.80
C GLY A 812 -7.47 28.62 28.17
N LYS A 813 -6.41 28.05 27.55
CA LYS A 813 -5.03 28.46 27.81
C LYS A 813 -4.33 28.75 26.47
N MET A 814 -3.53 29.83 26.46
CA MET A 814 -2.67 30.15 25.33
C MET A 814 -1.27 30.54 25.82
N THR A 815 -0.26 29.94 25.23
CA THR A 815 1.14 30.32 25.42
C THR A 815 1.68 30.87 24.11
N VAL A 816 2.37 31.99 24.15
CA VAL A 816 2.96 32.65 22.98
C VAL A 816 4.43 32.91 23.26
N GLU A 817 5.30 32.46 22.37
CA GLU A 817 6.73 32.70 22.42
C GLU A 817 7.20 33.30 21.09
N ALA A 818 7.79 34.50 21.09
CA ALA A 818 8.29 35.16 19.88
C ALA A 818 9.20 36.34 20.23
N GLU A 819 10.07 36.80 19.28
CA GLU A 819 10.84 38.06 19.46
C GLU A 819 9.89 39.26 19.67
N LYS A 820 8.74 39.26 18.97
CA LYS A 820 7.76 40.33 19.09
C LYS A 820 6.34 39.77 19.14
N VAL A 821 5.59 40.17 20.18
CA VAL A 821 4.18 39.85 20.33
C VAL A 821 3.34 41.12 20.30
N THR A 822 2.32 41.17 19.43
CA THR A 822 1.38 42.29 19.35
C THR A 822 -0.04 41.78 19.57
N LEU A 823 -0.70 42.32 20.58
CA LEU A 823 -2.14 42.06 20.82
C LEU A 823 -2.92 43.24 20.21
N GLY A 824 -3.59 42.96 19.09
CA GLY A 824 -4.29 43.95 18.29
C GLY A 824 -5.76 44.19 18.74
N PRO A 825 -6.45 45.06 18.01
CA PRO A 825 -7.88 45.36 18.34
C PRO A 825 -8.72 44.08 18.34
N GLY A 826 -9.61 43.98 19.32
CA GLY A 826 -10.54 42.83 19.46
C GLY A 826 -9.93 41.57 20.11
N PHE A 827 -8.64 41.60 20.49
CA PHE A 827 -8.07 40.53 21.33
C PHE A 827 -8.70 40.55 22.73
N LYS A 828 -9.11 39.39 23.22
CA LYS A 828 -9.81 39.28 24.49
C LYS A 828 -9.38 38.05 25.28
N VAL A 829 -9.17 38.21 26.59
CA VAL A 829 -9.06 37.11 27.54
C VAL A 829 -10.23 37.24 28.52
N GLU A 830 -11.11 36.25 28.52
CA GLU A 830 -12.22 36.20 29.44
C GLU A 830 -11.80 35.84 30.87
N ALA A 831 -12.63 36.16 31.87
CA ALA A 831 -12.34 35.76 33.24
C ALA A 831 -12.22 34.23 33.35
N GLY A 832 -11.08 33.73 33.87
CA GLY A 832 -10.73 32.29 33.91
C GLY A 832 -10.00 31.79 32.69
N GLY A 833 -9.79 32.58 31.63
CA GLY A 833 -8.86 32.29 30.55
C GLY A 833 -7.41 32.61 30.95
N THR A 834 -6.45 31.92 30.38
CA THR A 834 -5.01 32.13 30.69
C THR A 834 -4.24 32.44 29.41
N LEU A 835 -3.47 33.56 29.44
CA LEU A 835 -2.47 33.91 28.43
C LEU A 835 -1.09 34.00 29.08
N THR A 836 -0.13 33.29 28.49
CA THR A 836 1.28 33.41 28.85
C THR A 836 2.08 33.92 27.66
N ILE A 837 2.88 34.96 27.82
CA ILE A 837 3.72 35.50 26.75
C ILE A 837 5.17 35.44 27.23
N THR A 838 6.03 34.85 26.38
CA THR A 838 7.49 34.80 26.56
C THR A 838 8.13 35.48 25.35
N THR A 839 9.03 36.40 25.56
CA THR A 839 9.81 37.01 24.49
C THR A 839 11.13 36.27 24.37
N LYS A 840 11.51 35.88 23.16
CA LYS A 840 12.78 35.24 22.83
C LYS A 840 13.93 36.21 22.91
#